data_d1dd1549e3f18c27b7165585cbc26222
#
_entry.id   d1dd1549e3f18c27b7165585cbc26222
#
_cell.length_a   1.000
_cell.length_b   1.000
_cell.length_c   1.000
_cell.angle_alpha   90.00
_cell.angle_beta   90.00
_cell.angle_gamma   90.00
#
_symmetry.space_group_name_H-M   'P 1'
#
loop_
_entity.id
_entity.type
_entity.pdbx_description
1 polymer ?
#
loop_
_entity_poly.entity_id
_entity_poly.type
_entity_poly.pdbx_seq_one_letter_code
_entity_poly.pdbx_strand_id
1 'polypeptide(L)'
;MAASQEQKVDYLLKKLGYSASKTGIAEDENSLVGTKKAPFAEPIPSPLVVSSTNVWTFADKIPTDPSTADTFYVRSYLASASGLRLTPDNTVADNRTFLCRSTYNDNSSDMLGDWIDTAFGPDYIVEVYKGDPNSGGVKLSAAGSGTNDTWFFDYSSGVLNFNGDVVPSGVTASNVYLVGYRYVGPKGIGDSQITNVFYVTKDGRDANSGRRVADSKATIKSAVSAASTLPGSVVKVFAGTYVENNPIKCGPQVSIVGDSLREVSVVPQNADKDLFHVAPGDLISDMSFTGTMNAGSAVVAFDPDVVRYSSQSPYLLNCTNFITNSIGMKIDGDNVIGPFKSFVTDSFTQYNQNGIGASITNKGYAQIVSLFTINSDVGIFCGSGGQCDVTNSNSSFGNFGLVADGTSPTSYTGVISATSAVNADTFNIFLDAPNLTVNNAVYDNVTGLTTITTNIDHNYTVGMDISLERLVFSCDSYGNYAHTFDSAVTNGVSITGGSQITPTTATYDPLTGVMVVTSASHGLAAATTKTATGATYNPSTGVLTVTSNGHGIANGTYIKFALNSFRFTCGQDGDATNHDYPRQSDPVFNKWIQVSNSTANTFDVNVGTSENTSVHNFVSATTNGIQVASSSVGFATGAICFTCAQDNYQTAKCYPRTTDPAHNAIIGIESVTTDTFSVNIGVSTTGKFPDNNGRVFTVKSVPSSKEFSVHVGENRFEHTYVNGGKTRQNIVRPFDGQVVYFDELYNTVGKITITNAGSGYNSTPTVTIGSPNEPWGITATAVPTVTNGFVTDIEILSSGRGYTSTPTITISAPDVGINTATATLELLPTYYTVKESTPISSGICTVTFNNNLPYSVGIGSTVPFFRQSRVLASSHSFEYIGSGTDPVNSLPSRGGVAIQENEVDNRNGGLVIYTSTDQGGNFRIGEGVVIDQITGTISGNFYSKSLFANVTPLILALGGE
;
A
#
# COMPACT_ATOMS: atom_id res chain seq x y z
N MET A 1 -41.72 -23.53 24.68
CA MET A 1 -41.43 -22.50 25.75
C MET A 1 -40.99 -21.22 25.05
N ALA A 2 -41.54 -20.10 25.40
CA ALA A 2 -41.07 -18.83 24.86
C ALA A 2 -39.64 -18.56 25.39
N ALA A 3 -38.77 -18.04 24.56
CA ALA A 3 -37.38 -17.70 24.97
C ALA A 3 -37.41 -16.70 26.11
N SER A 4 -36.60 -16.93 27.15
CA SER A 4 -36.44 -15.98 28.28
C SER A 4 -35.86 -14.64 27.80
N GLN A 5 -35.96 -13.59 28.65
CA GLN A 5 -35.35 -12.30 28.30
C GLN A 5 -33.84 -12.40 28.10
N GLU A 6 -33.19 -13.23 28.92
CA GLU A 6 -31.76 -13.49 28.81
C GLU A 6 -31.43 -14.19 27.49
N GLN A 7 -32.18 -15.24 27.11
CA GLN A 7 -32.00 -15.90 25.83
C GLN A 7 -32.21 -14.94 24.64
N LYS A 8 -33.20 -14.04 24.71
CA LYS A 8 -33.39 -13.00 23.69
C LYS A 8 -32.18 -12.06 23.57
N VAL A 9 -31.58 -11.72 24.69
CA VAL A 9 -30.34 -10.89 24.70
C VAL A 9 -29.19 -11.65 24.09
N ASP A 10 -28.99 -12.90 24.43
CA ASP A 10 -27.94 -13.74 23.87
C ASP A 10 -28.12 -13.96 22.35
N TYR A 11 -29.32 -14.17 21.91
CA TYR A 11 -29.66 -14.25 20.49
C TYR A 11 -29.33 -12.93 19.76
N LEU A 12 -29.65 -11.79 20.37
CA LEU A 12 -29.33 -10.50 19.80
C LEU A 12 -27.82 -10.29 19.71
N LEU A 13 -27.08 -10.68 20.74
CA LEU A 13 -25.62 -10.56 20.79
C LEU A 13 -24.97 -11.46 19.74
N LYS A 14 -25.41 -12.69 19.56
CA LYS A 14 -24.96 -13.56 18.47
C LYS A 14 -25.28 -12.99 17.09
N LYS A 15 -26.44 -12.37 16.91
CA LYS A 15 -26.77 -11.62 15.69
C LYS A 15 -25.78 -10.47 15.41
N LEU A 16 -25.27 -9.86 16.45
CA LEU A 16 -24.24 -8.81 16.34
C LEU A 16 -22.81 -9.37 16.16
N GLY A 17 -22.65 -10.70 16.13
CA GLY A 17 -21.38 -11.36 15.87
C GLY A 17 -20.59 -11.78 17.10
N TYR A 18 -21.15 -11.70 18.28
CA TYR A 18 -20.48 -12.23 19.46
C TYR A 18 -20.58 -13.75 19.49
N SER A 19 -19.45 -14.41 19.72
CA SER A 19 -19.36 -15.87 19.76
C SER A 19 -19.76 -16.49 21.11
N ALA A 20 -19.88 -15.68 22.15
CA ALA A 20 -20.20 -16.12 23.50
C ALA A 20 -21.51 -15.53 23.99
N SER A 21 -22.22 -16.29 24.81
CA SER A 21 -23.37 -15.80 25.56
C SER A 21 -22.93 -14.79 26.61
N LYS A 22 -23.63 -13.66 26.69
CA LYS A 22 -23.39 -12.62 27.73
C LYS A 22 -24.12 -12.92 29.03
N THR A 23 -25.18 -13.71 29.00
CA THR A 23 -25.96 -14.08 30.17
C THR A 23 -25.53 -15.42 30.77
N GLY A 24 -24.67 -16.17 30.07
CA GLY A 24 -24.24 -17.50 30.47
C GLY A 24 -25.26 -18.60 30.24
N ILE A 25 -26.36 -18.30 29.55
CA ILE A 25 -27.37 -19.28 29.18
C ILE A 25 -27.05 -19.88 27.80
N ALA A 26 -26.98 -21.18 27.72
CA ALA A 26 -26.78 -21.86 26.44
C ALA A 26 -28.04 -21.65 25.56
N GLU A 27 -27.82 -21.10 24.38
CA GLU A 27 -28.86 -20.87 23.41
C GLU A 27 -28.81 -21.84 22.25
N ASP A 28 -29.93 -22.01 21.60
CA ASP A 28 -30.04 -22.74 20.35
C ASP A 28 -29.50 -21.88 19.21
N GLU A 29 -28.35 -22.27 18.64
CA GLU A 29 -27.71 -21.56 17.54
C GLU A 29 -28.54 -21.56 16.26
N ASN A 30 -29.44 -22.53 16.10
CA ASN A 30 -30.32 -22.63 14.94
C ASN A 30 -31.42 -21.56 14.92
N SER A 31 -31.72 -20.95 16.07
CA SER A 31 -32.66 -19.84 16.13
C SER A 31 -32.11 -18.51 15.67
N LEU A 32 -30.82 -18.46 15.35
CA LEU A 32 -30.09 -17.25 14.97
C LEU A 32 -30.04 -17.03 13.46
N VAL A 33 -31.13 -17.18 12.82
CA VAL A 33 -31.25 -16.73 11.42
C VAL A 33 -31.30 -15.23 11.40
N GLY A 34 -30.14 -14.65 11.76
CA GLY A 34 -29.91 -13.21 11.67
C GLY A 34 -29.61 -12.82 10.27
N THR A 35 -30.55 -12.19 9.63
CA THR A 35 -30.21 -11.34 8.50
C THR A 35 -29.33 -10.22 8.94
N LYS A 36 -28.04 -10.35 8.77
CA LYS A 36 -27.19 -9.18 8.74
C LYS A 36 -27.23 -8.62 7.33
N LYS A 37 -28.01 -7.61 7.18
CA LYS A 37 -27.93 -6.74 6.03
C LYS A 37 -26.91 -5.67 6.37
N ALA A 38 -25.78 -5.69 5.67
CA ALA A 38 -24.93 -4.52 5.56
C ALA A 38 -25.47 -3.68 4.40
N PRO A 39 -26.23 -2.61 4.65
CA PRO A 39 -26.82 -1.82 3.58
C PRO A 39 -25.80 -0.95 2.84
N PHE A 40 -24.53 -0.98 3.23
CA PHE A 40 -23.49 -0.14 2.66
C PHE A 40 -22.21 -0.92 2.45
N ALA A 41 -21.49 -0.56 1.40
CA ALA A 41 -20.10 -0.93 1.17
C ALA A 41 -19.14 -0.20 2.13
N GLU A 42 -19.47 -0.13 3.43
CA GLU A 42 -18.45 0.19 4.41
C GLU A 42 -17.67 -1.08 4.67
N PRO A 43 -16.33 -1.01 4.63
CA PRO A 43 -15.50 -2.09 5.13
C PRO A 43 -15.70 -2.11 6.66
N ILE A 44 -16.68 -2.87 7.10
CA ILE A 44 -16.82 -3.19 8.52
C ILE A 44 -15.70 -4.18 8.81
N PRO A 45 -14.75 -3.87 9.67
CA PRO A 45 -13.79 -4.84 10.17
C PRO A 45 -14.56 -5.79 11.09
N SER A 46 -15.27 -6.71 10.51
CA SER A 46 -16.05 -7.72 11.21
C SER A 46 -15.72 -9.07 10.60
N PRO A 47 -15.50 -10.12 11.42
CA PRO A 47 -15.30 -11.48 10.94
C PRO A 47 -16.58 -12.12 10.36
N LEU A 48 -17.55 -11.31 9.96
CA LEU A 48 -18.75 -11.80 9.31
C LEU A 48 -18.49 -12.14 7.86
N VAL A 49 -18.23 -13.39 7.64
CA VAL A 49 -18.27 -13.97 6.29
C VAL A 49 -19.74 -14.01 5.86
N VAL A 50 -20.16 -13.03 5.07
CA VAL A 50 -21.35 -13.17 4.26
C VAL A 50 -20.98 -14.09 3.11
N SER A 51 -21.63 -15.26 3.01
CA SER A 51 -21.46 -16.09 1.82
C SER A 51 -21.76 -15.25 0.59
N SER A 52 -20.89 -15.27 -0.40
CA SER A 52 -21.09 -14.56 -1.66
C SER A 52 -22.42 -14.93 -2.32
N THR A 53 -22.92 -16.14 -2.08
CA THR A 53 -24.21 -16.62 -2.58
C THR A 53 -25.41 -15.88 -1.98
N ASN A 54 -25.24 -15.14 -0.91
CA ASN A 54 -26.28 -14.36 -0.26
C ASN A 54 -26.25 -12.86 -0.61
N VAL A 55 -25.28 -12.43 -1.40
CA VAL A 55 -25.19 -11.05 -1.87
C VAL A 55 -26.12 -10.84 -3.06
N TRP A 56 -26.99 -9.85 -3.00
CA TRP A 56 -27.84 -9.45 -4.13
C TRP A 56 -27.01 -8.64 -5.12
N THR A 57 -26.76 -9.21 -6.29
CA THR A 57 -25.87 -8.62 -7.32
C THR A 57 -26.30 -7.22 -7.76
N PHE A 58 -27.59 -6.97 -7.82
CA PHE A 58 -28.19 -5.71 -8.28
C PHE A 58 -29.04 -5.05 -7.19
N ALA A 59 -28.57 -5.10 -5.93
CA ALA A 59 -29.23 -4.41 -4.82
C ALA A 59 -29.39 -2.89 -5.07
N ASP A 60 -28.44 -2.29 -5.79
CA ASP A 60 -28.46 -0.89 -6.21
C ASP A 60 -29.52 -0.55 -7.27
N LYS A 61 -30.11 -1.56 -7.90
CA LYS A 61 -31.20 -1.42 -8.88
C LYS A 61 -32.59 -1.56 -8.27
N ILE A 62 -32.68 -1.84 -6.99
CA ILE A 62 -33.97 -1.85 -6.27
C ILE A 62 -34.40 -0.37 -6.15
N PRO A 63 -35.58 0.00 -6.71
CA PRO A 63 -36.05 1.38 -6.62
C PRO A 63 -36.35 1.76 -5.17
N THR A 64 -36.22 3.03 -4.81
CA THR A 64 -36.53 3.50 -3.45
C THR A 64 -38.02 3.38 -3.13
N ASP A 65 -38.88 3.61 -4.13
CA ASP A 65 -40.32 3.43 -4.05
C ASP A 65 -40.71 2.11 -4.72
N PRO A 66 -41.39 1.20 -4.02
CA PRO A 66 -41.69 -0.11 -4.58
C PRO A 66 -42.64 0.00 -5.76
N SER A 67 -42.35 -0.73 -6.81
CA SER A 67 -43.20 -0.82 -8.01
C SER A 67 -44.51 -1.58 -7.73
N THR A 68 -45.59 -1.14 -8.35
CA THR A 68 -46.88 -1.85 -8.33
C THR A 68 -46.94 -3.06 -9.27
N ALA A 69 -45.84 -3.31 -10.04
CA ALA A 69 -45.72 -4.45 -10.94
C ALA A 69 -44.36 -5.12 -10.75
N ASP A 70 -44.25 -6.37 -11.14
CA ASP A 70 -43.01 -7.09 -11.16
C ASP A 70 -41.99 -6.39 -12.05
N THR A 71 -40.75 -6.29 -11.57
CA THR A 71 -39.61 -5.82 -12.34
C THR A 71 -38.62 -6.98 -12.55
N PHE A 72 -37.53 -6.72 -13.30
CA PHE A 72 -36.50 -7.72 -13.51
C PHE A 72 -35.82 -8.18 -12.22
N TYR A 73 -35.79 -7.31 -11.19
CA TYR A 73 -35.11 -7.58 -9.91
C TYR A 73 -36.04 -7.75 -8.73
N VAL A 74 -37.29 -7.29 -8.83
CA VAL A 74 -38.25 -7.26 -7.72
C VAL A 74 -39.57 -7.92 -8.15
N ARG A 75 -40.02 -8.91 -7.38
CA ARG A 75 -41.38 -9.46 -7.47
C ARG A 75 -42.24 -8.85 -6.38
N SER A 76 -43.39 -8.37 -6.77
CA SER A 76 -44.37 -7.75 -5.90
C SER A 76 -45.47 -8.74 -5.54
N TYR A 77 -45.84 -8.81 -4.28
CA TYR A 77 -46.96 -9.53 -3.74
C TYR A 77 -47.98 -8.55 -3.17
N LEU A 78 -48.86 -8.06 -4.02
CA LEU A 78 -49.77 -6.94 -3.70
C LEU A 78 -51.07 -7.40 -3.07
N ALA A 79 -51.65 -6.59 -2.19
CA ALA A 79 -52.94 -6.81 -1.59
C ALA A 79 -54.05 -6.99 -2.64
N SER A 80 -54.02 -6.20 -3.73
CA SER A 80 -54.95 -6.28 -4.86
C SER A 80 -54.85 -7.58 -5.66
N ALA A 81 -53.80 -8.35 -5.49
CA ALA A 81 -53.54 -9.65 -6.10
C ALA A 81 -53.52 -10.77 -5.04
N SER A 82 -54.19 -10.61 -3.89
CA SER A 82 -54.26 -11.54 -2.77
C SER A 82 -52.93 -11.81 -2.04
N GLY A 83 -51.86 -11.10 -2.38
CA GLY A 83 -50.56 -11.31 -1.75
C GLY A 83 -50.03 -12.75 -1.91
N LEU A 84 -49.25 -13.21 -0.94
CA LEU A 84 -48.77 -14.58 -0.85
C LEU A 84 -49.48 -15.30 0.32
N ARG A 85 -50.21 -16.39 0.05
CA ARG A 85 -50.76 -17.22 1.10
C ARG A 85 -49.68 -18.07 1.73
N LEU A 86 -49.50 -17.95 3.06
CA LEU A 86 -48.41 -18.61 3.78
C LEU A 86 -48.80 -20.06 4.14
N THR A 87 -47.81 -20.95 4.04
CA THR A 87 -47.93 -22.35 4.43
C THR A 87 -47.63 -22.50 5.93
N PRO A 88 -48.51 -23.14 6.74
CA PRO A 88 -48.19 -23.38 8.14
C PRO A 88 -47.00 -24.35 8.27
N ASP A 89 -46.14 -24.10 9.22
CA ASP A 89 -45.12 -25.07 9.63
C ASP A 89 -45.73 -26.10 10.58
N ASN A 90 -45.97 -27.27 10.06
CA ASN A 90 -46.61 -28.36 10.82
C ASN A 90 -45.70 -28.96 11.90
N THR A 91 -44.45 -28.58 11.97
CA THR A 91 -43.52 -29.00 13.03
C THR A 91 -43.65 -28.12 14.28
N VAL A 92 -44.32 -26.97 14.16
CA VAL A 92 -44.58 -26.03 15.26
C VAL A 92 -46.02 -26.07 15.68
N ALA A 93 -46.31 -26.27 16.97
CA ALA A 93 -47.67 -26.33 17.50
C ALA A 93 -48.39 -24.96 17.40
N ASP A 94 -49.72 -25.00 17.43
CA ASP A 94 -50.59 -23.84 17.62
C ASP A 94 -50.56 -22.78 16.50
N ASN A 95 -50.20 -23.17 15.28
CA ASN A 95 -50.10 -22.25 14.12
C ASN A 95 -49.24 -20.98 14.40
N ARG A 96 -48.10 -21.17 15.04
CA ARG A 96 -47.22 -20.05 15.42
C ARG A 96 -46.24 -19.66 14.34
N THR A 97 -45.94 -20.57 13.43
CA THR A 97 -44.96 -20.35 12.36
C THR A 97 -45.57 -20.63 11.00
N PHE A 98 -45.32 -19.73 10.08
CA PHE A 98 -45.72 -19.81 8.68
C PHE A 98 -44.55 -19.56 7.76
N LEU A 99 -44.52 -20.27 6.64
CA LEU A 99 -43.46 -20.30 5.65
C LEU A 99 -43.92 -19.68 4.34
N CYS A 100 -43.14 -18.81 3.77
CA CYS A 100 -43.29 -18.36 2.39
C CYS A 100 -42.85 -19.47 1.44
N ARG A 101 -43.80 -20.12 0.77
CA ARG A 101 -43.50 -21.16 -0.20
C ARG A 101 -44.04 -20.84 -1.58
N SER A 102 -43.38 -21.38 -2.63
CA SER A 102 -43.79 -21.16 -4.01
C SER A 102 -45.17 -21.80 -4.31
N THR A 103 -45.52 -22.85 -3.59
CA THR A 103 -46.83 -23.48 -3.65
C THR A 103 -47.41 -23.63 -2.24
N TYR A 104 -48.62 -23.15 -2.05
CA TYR A 104 -49.30 -23.24 -0.75
C TYR A 104 -49.51 -24.68 -0.30
N ASN A 105 -49.21 -24.95 0.96
CA ASN A 105 -49.36 -26.25 1.62
C ASN A 105 -48.53 -27.39 1.02
N ASP A 106 -47.54 -27.09 0.23
CA ASP A 106 -46.58 -28.04 -0.31
C ASP A 106 -45.20 -27.86 0.35
N ASN A 107 -44.87 -28.78 1.29
CA ASN A 107 -43.61 -28.72 2.04
C ASN A 107 -42.37 -29.10 1.20
N SER A 108 -42.60 -29.67 0.00
CA SER A 108 -41.52 -29.94 -0.96
C SER A 108 -41.23 -28.78 -1.91
N SER A 109 -42.11 -27.77 -1.94
CA SER A 109 -41.90 -26.60 -2.78
C SER A 109 -40.83 -25.63 -2.23
N ASP A 110 -40.29 -24.78 -3.11
CA ASP A 110 -39.21 -23.87 -2.77
C ASP A 110 -39.60 -22.84 -1.69
N MET A 111 -38.71 -22.64 -0.75
CA MET A 111 -38.81 -21.53 0.19
C MET A 111 -38.53 -20.19 -0.54
N LEU A 112 -39.40 -19.25 -0.33
CA LEU A 112 -39.31 -17.91 -0.89
C LEU A 112 -38.65 -16.98 0.14
N GLY A 113 -37.29 -16.97 0.16
CA GLY A 113 -36.50 -16.02 0.91
C GLY A 113 -36.27 -14.71 0.15
N ASP A 114 -35.34 -13.92 0.64
CA ASP A 114 -34.90 -12.66 0.04
C ASP A 114 -35.97 -11.58 -0.10
N TRP A 115 -36.75 -11.42 0.94
CA TRP A 115 -37.72 -10.34 1.02
C TRP A 115 -37.01 -9.00 1.26
N ILE A 116 -37.48 -7.96 0.60
CA ILE A 116 -36.88 -6.62 0.66
C ILE A 116 -37.46 -5.91 1.89
N ASP A 117 -36.60 -5.33 2.72
CA ASP A 117 -36.99 -4.63 3.94
C ASP A 117 -36.89 -3.11 3.81
N THR A 118 -37.27 -2.42 4.88
CA THR A 118 -37.30 -0.95 4.94
C THR A 118 -35.95 -0.26 4.81
N ALA A 119 -34.83 -1.01 4.80
CA ALA A 119 -33.50 -0.43 4.49
C ALA A 119 -33.38 0.04 3.03
N PHE A 120 -34.21 -0.50 2.13
CA PHE A 120 -34.27 -0.11 0.73
C PHE A 120 -35.31 0.98 0.44
N GLY A 121 -36.17 1.28 1.40
CA GLY A 121 -37.19 2.32 1.29
C GLY A 121 -38.29 2.06 2.33
N PRO A 122 -38.95 3.09 2.86
CA PRO A 122 -39.92 2.94 3.95
C PRO A 122 -41.14 2.08 3.57
N ASP A 123 -41.46 2.00 2.29
CA ASP A 123 -42.63 1.29 1.79
C ASP A 123 -42.33 -0.20 1.51
N TYR A 124 -41.10 -0.67 1.72
CA TYR A 124 -40.71 -2.08 1.64
C TYR A 124 -41.03 -2.88 2.93
N ILE A 125 -41.96 -2.43 3.72
CA ILE A 125 -42.41 -3.15 4.89
C ILE A 125 -43.38 -4.27 4.48
N VAL A 126 -43.19 -5.46 5.05
CA VAL A 126 -44.14 -6.55 4.84
C VAL A 126 -45.40 -6.30 5.68
N GLU A 127 -46.54 -6.64 5.12
CA GLU A 127 -47.81 -6.58 5.79
C GLU A 127 -48.40 -7.99 5.91
N VAL A 128 -48.87 -8.36 7.09
CA VAL A 128 -49.47 -9.66 7.37
C VAL A 128 -50.98 -9.49 7.52
N TYR A 129 -51.69 -10.35 6.86
CA TYR A 129 -53.18 -10.34 6.86
C TYR A 129 -53.74 -11.65 7.36
N LYS A 130 -54.82 -11.53 8.13
CA LYS A 130 -55.73 -12.60 8.42
C LYS A 130 -56.84 -12.59 7.38
N GLY A 131 -56.91 -13.63 6.56
CA GLY A 131 -57.78 -13.69 5.38
C GLY A 131 -57.17 -13.05 4.14
N ASP A 132 -57.71 -13.31 2.98
CA ASP A 132 -57.26 -12.81 1.71
C ASP A 132 -57.37 -11.27 1.66
N PRO A 133 -56.25 -10.52 1.49
CA PRO A 133 -56.28 -9.08 1.47
C PRO A 133 -57.12 -8.47 0.34
N ASN A 134 -57.25 -9.19 -0.80
CA ASN A 134 -58.11 -8.77 -1.93
C ASN A 134 -59.62 -9.05 -1.67
N SER A 135 -59.95 -9.82 -0.67
CA SER A 135 -61.31 -10.25 -0.34
C SER A 135 -61.71 -9.82 1.07
N GLY A 136 -61.19 -8.71 1.56
CA GLY A 136 -61.55 -8.16 2.85
C GLY A 136 -60.76 -8.72 4.04
N GLY A 137 -59.57 -9.28 3.80
CA GLY A 137 -58.66 -9.71 4.85
C GLY A 137 -58.29 -8.56 5.78
N VAL A 138 -58.05 -8.87 7.05
CA VAL A 138 -57.75 -7.91 8.09
C VAL A 138 -56.23 -7.88 8.33
N LYS A 139 -55.63 -6.69 8.20
CA LYS A 139 -54.21 -6.46 8.46
C LYS A 139 -53.91 -6.62 9.95
N LEU A 140 -52.86 -7.38 10.26
CA LEU A 140 -52.41 -7.66 11.62
C LEU A 140 -51.27 -6.68 11.99
N SER A 141 -51.37 -6.03 13.13
CA SER A 141 -50.30 -5.18 13.65
C SER A 141 -49.13 -6.03 14.13
N ALA A 142 -47.90 -5.66 13.76
CA ALA A 142 -46.68 -6.34 14.26
C ALA A 142 -46.52 -6.19 15.78
N ALA A 143 -46.99 -5.07 16.35
CA ALA A 143 -47.04 -4.85 17.79
C ALA A 143 -48.16 -5.61 18.52
N GLY A 144 -48.98 -6.33 17.77
CA GLY A 144 -50.13 -7.04 18.29
C GLY A 144 -51.34 -6.17 18.55
N SER A 145 -52.43 -6.76 19.12
CA SER A 145 -53.67 -6.11 19.48
C SER A 145 -53.71 -5.66 20.93
N GLY A 146 -52.62 -5.79 21.69
CA GLY A 146 -52.53 -5.53 23.12
C GLY A 146 -52.77 -6.77 24.02
N THR A 147 -53.01 -7.95 23.41
CA THR A 147 -53.17 -9.25 24.09
C THR A 147 -51.92 -10.13 23.99
N ASN A 148 -50.74 -9.53 23.75
CA ASN A 148 -49.46 -10.22 23.55
C ASN A 148 -49.50 -11.19 22.35
N ASP A 149 -50.08 -10.73 21.26
CA ASP A 149 -50.25 -11.43 19.99
C ASP A 149 -49.33 -10.85 18.88
N THR A 150 -48.12 -10.47 19.24
CA THR A 150 -47.09 -9.89 18.36
C THR A 150 -46.57 -10.91 17.37
N TRP A 151 -46.08 -10.42 16.24
CA TRP A 151 -45.45 -11.25 15.23
C TRP A 151 -44.11 -10.63 14.76
N PHE A 152 -43.29 -11.50 14.17
CA PHE A 152 -42.04 -11.14 13.57
C PHE A 152 -41.89 -11.86 12.22
N PHE A 153 -41.36 -11.17 11.24
CA PHE A 153 -41.05 -11.72 9.92
C PHE A 153 -39.56 -11.69 9.64
N ASP A 154 -38.97 -12.81 9.25
CA ASP A 154 -37.61 -12.91 8.79
C ASP A 154 -37.56 -12.70 7.28
N TYR A 155 -37.10 -11.53 6.88
CA TYR A 155 -37.02 -11.14 5.47
C TYR A 155 -36.07 -12.01 4.64
N SER A 156 -35.03 -12.61 5.24
CA SER A 156 -34.08 -13.42 4.49
C SER A 156 -34.60 -14.81 4.19
N SER A 157 -35.22 -15.45 5.17
CA SER A 157 -35.72 -16.81 5.04
C SER A 157 -37.14 -16.86 4.58
N GLY A 158 -37.95 -15.81 4.71
CA GLY A 158 -39.37 -15.81 4.42
C GLY A 158 -40.18 -16.55 5.46
N VAL A 159 -39.82 -16.40 6.74
CA VAL A 159 -40.50 -17.05 7.85
C VAL A 159 -41.26 -16.04 8.68
N LEU A 160 -42.54 -16.26 8.91
CA LEU A 160 -43.35 -15.50 9.81
C LEU A 160 -43.55 -16.25 11.13
N ASN A 161 -43.23 -15.61 12.24
CA ASN A 161 -43.46 -16.16 13.58
C ASN A 161 -44.37 -15.25 14.40
N PHE A 162 -45.44 -15.87 14.98
CA PHE A 162 -46.18 -15.25 16.06
C PHE A 162 -45.46 -15.54 17.37
N ASN A 163 -44.71 -14.54 17.84
CA ASN A 163 -43.76 -14.65 18.97
C ASN A 163 -44.35 -14.17 20.30
N GLY A 164 -45.58 -13.70 20.29
CA GLY A 164 -46.34 -13.39 21.49
C GLY A 164 -46.81 -14.64 22.25
N ASP A 165 -47.51 -14.46 23.39
CA ASP A 165 -48.04 -15.57 24.17
C ASP A 165 -49.21 -16.25 23.48
N VAL A 166 -49.92 -15.52 22.64
CA VAL A 166 -51.07 -16.02 21.87
C VAL A 166 -50.93 -15.67 20.39
N VAL A 167 -51.56 -16.49 19.56
CA VAL A 167 -51.74 -16.18 18.13
C VAL A 167 -52.89 -15.19 17.99
N PRO A 168 -52.86 -14.21 17.06
CA PRO A 168 -53.93 -13.25 16.88
C PRO A 168 -55.30 -13.94 16.66
N SER A 169 -56.34 -13.44 17.29
CA SER A 169 -57.68 -14.03 17.27
C SER A 169 -58.18 -14.24 15.84
N GLY A 170 -58.61 -15.48 15.55
CA GLY A 170 -59.12 -15.91 14.25
C GLY A 170 -58.06 -16.24 13.21
N VAL A 171 -56.75 -16.24 13.54
CA VAL A 171 -55.72 -16.84 12.70
C VAL A 171 -55.82 -18.36 12.72
N THR A 172 -55.81 -18.98 11.56
CA THR A 172 -55.84 -20.43 11.37
C THR A 172 -54.73 -20.87 10.43
N ALA A 173 -54.45 -22.17 10.36
CA ALA A 173 -53.44 -22.73 9.45
C ALA A 173 -53.63 -22.34 7.97
N SER A 174 -54.80 -21.88 7.59
CA SER A 174 -55.16 -21.69 6.18
C SER A 174 -55.49 -20.24 5.79
N ASN A 175 -55.38 -19.28 6.72
CA ASN A 175 -55.84 -17.92 6.44
C ASN A 175 -54.82 -16.80 6.68
N VAL A 176 -53.54 -17.14 6.66
CA VAL A 176 -52.48 -16.15 6.79
C VAL A 176 -51.93 -15.80 5.43
N TYR A 177 -51.85 -14.50 5.15
CA TYR A 177 -51.38 -13.94 3.90
C TYR A 177 -50.34 -12.87 4.18
N LEU A 178 -49.34 -12.73 3.23
CA LEU A 178 -48.28 -11.75 3.30
C LEU A 178 -48.31 -10.88 2.04
N VAL A 179 -48.24 -9.59 2.25
CA VAL A 179 -48.04 -8.57 1.20
C VAL A 179 -46.66 -8.00 1.38
N GLY A 180 -45.92 -7.82 0.30
CA GLY A 180 -44.52 -7.30 0.34
C GLY A 180 -43.82 -7.52 -0.99
N TYR A 181 -42.51 -7.33 -0.95
CA TYR A 181 -41.66 -7.35 -2.12
C TYR A 181 -40.48 -8.29 -1.92
N ARG A 182 -40.11 -9.00 -2.96
CA ARG A 182 -39.03 -9.98 -2.91
C ARG A 182 -38.02 -9.70 -3.99
N TYR A 183 -36.74 -9.77 -3.63
CA TYR A 183 -35.64 -9.73 -4.61
C TYR A 183 -35.62 -11.05 -5.40
N VAL A 184 -35.62 -10.95 -6.73
CA VAL A 184 -35.58 -12.08 -7.66
C VAL A 184 -34.45 -11.98 -8.68
N GLY A 185 -33.60 -10.95 -8.54
CA GLY A 185 -32.41 -10.78 -9.34
C GLY A 185 -31.34 -11.82 -9.03
N PRO A 186 -30.24 -11.83 -9.81
CA PRO A 186 -29.08 -12.69 -9.57
C PRO A 186 -28.50 -12.49 -8.18
N LYS A 187 -28.01 -13.56 -7.60
CA LYS A 187 -27.27 -13.56 -6.36
C LYS A 187 -25.82 -13.95 -6.61
N GLY A 188 -24.97 -13.52 -5.71
CA GLY A 188 -23.56 -13.73 -5.82
C GLY A 188 -22.83 -12.44 -6.20
N ILE A 189 -21.54 -12.50 -6.24
CA ILE A 189 -20.74 -11.43 -6.83
C ILE A 189 -20.94 -11.58 -8.34
N GLY A 190 -21.73 -10.67 -8.93
CA GLY A 190 -22.13 -10.80 -10.32
C GLY A 190 -20.98 -10.90 -11.29
N ASP A 191 -21.17 -11.61 -12.39
CA ASP A 191 -20.18 -11.79 -13.49
C ASP A 191 -19.58 -10.48 -14.04
N SER A 192 -20.17 -9.34 -13.70
CA SER A 192 -19.70 -8.03 -14.18
C SER A 192 -18.65 -7.34 -13.27
N GLN A 193 -18.39 -7.87 -12.07
CA GLN A 193 -17.39 -7.29 -11.15
C GLN A 193 -16.20 -8.21 -10.83
N ILE A 194 -16.34 -9.54 -11.00
CA ILE A 194 -15.21 -10.47 -10.90
C ILE A 194 -15.16 -11.31 -12.17
N THR A 195 -14.73 -10.72 -13.26
CA THR A 195 -14.54 -11.42 -14.54
C THR A 195 -13.34 -12.36 -14.50
N ASN A 196 -12.49 -12.29 -13.48
CA ASN A 196 -11.18 -12.91 -13.44
C ASN A 196 -10.99 -13.81 -12.23
N VAL A 197 -11.84 -14.83 -12.07
CA VAL A 197 -11.64 -15.89 -11.06
C VAL A 197 -10.89 -17.05 -11.70
N PHE A 198 -9.84 -17.51 -11.01
CA PHE A 198 -9.10 -18.71 -11.34
C PHE A 198 -9.26 -19.73 -10.22
N TYR A 199 -9.59 -20.95 -10.57
CA TYR A 199 -9.82 -22.03 -9.63
C TYR A 199 -8.63 -22.98 -9.57
N VAL A 200 -8.28 -23.39 -8.34
CA VAL A 200 -7.22 -24.38 -8.07
C VAL A 200 -7.84 -25.53 -7.30
N THR A 201 -7.72 -26.75 -7.83
CA THR A 201 -8.18 -27.98 -7.18
C THR A 201 -7.13 -29.07 -7.30
N LYS A 202 -7.21 -30.09 -6.43
CA LYS A 202 -6.27 -31.22 -6.48
C LYS A 202 -6.43 -32.07 -7.75
N ASP A 203 -7.59 -32.06 -8.36
CA ASP A 203 -7.87 -32.78 -9.61
C ASP A 203 -7.63 -31.91 -10.86
N GLY A 204 -7.16 -30.68 -10.66
CA GLY A 204 -6.86 -29.73 -11.72
C GLY A 204 -5.62 -30.10 -12.55
N ARG A 205 -5.38 -29.34 -13.61
CA ARG A 205 -4.19 -29.43 -14.46
C ARG A 205 -3.70 -28.04 -14.82
N ASP A 206 -2.39 -27.81 -14.76
CA ASP A 206 -1.84 -26.48 -15.05
C ASP A 206 -2.00 -26.04 -16.51
N ALA A 207 -2.22 -26.98 -17.43
CA ALA A 207 -2.58 -26.69 -18.80
C ALA A 207 -4.01 -26.14 -18.98
N ASN A 208 -4.87 -26.32 -18.00
CA ASN A 208 -6.25 -25.85 -18.03
C ASN A 208 -6.33 -24.31 -17.98
N SER A 209 -7.48 -23.74 -18.35
CA SER A 209 -7.67 -22.29 -18.30
C SER A 209 -7.75 -21.75 -16.87
N GLY A 210 -8.22 -22.55 -15.92
CA GLY A 210 -8.48 -22.16 -14.54
C GLY A 210 -9.79 -21.40 -14.34
N ARG A 211 -10.55 -21.12 -15.40
CA ARG A 211 -11.73 -20.24 -15.34
C ARG A 211 -13.00 -20.90 -14.82
N ARG A 212 -12.99 -22.21 -14.63
CA ARG A 212 -14.10 -22.98 -14.10
C ARG A 212 -13.57 -24.07 -13.17
N VAL A 213 -14.34 -24.49 -12.20
CA VAL A 213 -13.97 -25.58 -11.28
C VAL A 213 -13.66 -26.87 -12.06
N ALA A 214 -14.46 -27.21 -13.08
CA ALA A 214 -14.20 -28.38 -13.94
C ALA A 214 -12.97 -28.25 -14.84
N ASP A 215 -12.41 -27.05 -15.01
CA ASP A 215 -11.22 -26.74 -15.82
C ASP A 215 -10.18 -25.99 -14.94
N SER A 216 -10.04 -26.43 -13.69
CA SER A 216 -9.16 -25.80 -12.70
C SER A 216 -7.69 -26.07 -12.95
N LYS A 217 -6.85 -25.20 -12.39
CA LYS A 217 -5.40 -25.40 -12.29
C LYS A 217 -5.06 -26.42 -11.22
N ALA A 218 -3.91 -27.08 -11.34
CA ALA A 218 -3.39 -27.99 -10.34
C ALA A 218 -2.58 -27.29 -9.24
N THR A 219 -1.88 -26.20 -9.58
CA THR A 219 -1.00 -25.46 -8.69
C THR A 219 -1.45 -24.02 -8.48
N ILE A 220 -1.21 -23.52 -7.28
CA ILE A 220 -1.45 -22.11 -6.95
C ILE A 220 -0.57 -21.21 -7.83
N LYS A 221 0.70 -21.60 -8.02
CA LYS A 221 1.64 -20.86 -8.86
C LYS A 221 1.13 -20.66 -10.29
N SER A 222 0.61 -21.69 -10.91
CA SER A 222 0.07 -21.60 -12.28
C SER A 222 -1.15 -20.69 -12.35
N ALA A 223 -2.04 -20.77 -11.37
CA ALA A 223 -3.21 -19.91 -11.28
C ALA A 223 -2.83 -18.44 -11.03
N VAL A 224 -1.90 -18.19 -10.09
CA VAL A 224 -1.38 -16.85 -9.80
C VAL A 224 -0.67 -16.26 -11.02
N SER A 225 0.12 -17.04 -11.75
CA SER A 225 0.77 -16.58 -12.98
C SER A 225 -0.25 -16.13 -14.03
N ALA A 226 -1.35 -16.87 -14.19
CA ALA A 226 -2.43 -16.49 -15.11
C ALA A 226 -3.20 -15.26 -14.59
N ALA A 227 -3.49 -15.20 -13.29
CA ALA A 227 -4.18 -14.09 -12.63
C ALA A 227 -3.37 -12.79 -12.68
N SER A 228 -2.05 -12.86 -12.55
CA SER A 228 -1.14 -11.70 -12.53
C SER A 228 -1.14 -10.89 -13.84
N THR A 229 -1.63 -11.47 -14.93
CA THR A 229 -1.82 -10.75 -16.20
C THR A 229 -3.07 -9.87 -16.21
N LEU A 230 -3.96 -10.01 -15.22
CA LEU A 230 -5.27 -9.40 -15.15
C LEU A 230 -5.49 -8.83 -13.75
N PRO A 231 -5.08 -7.58 -13.47
CA PRO A 231 -5.27 -6.96 -12.16
C PRO A 231 -6.72 -7.02 -11.68
N GLY A 232 -6.93 -7.25 -10.38
CA GLY A 232 -8.24 -7.49 -9.80
C GLY A 232 -8.74 -8.94 -9.90
N SER A 233 -7.85 -9.86 -10.23
CA SER A 233 -8.17 -11.30 -10.28
C SER A 233 -8.22 -11.94 -8.90
N VAL A 234 -9.03 -13.00 -8.79
CA VAL A 234 -9.11 -13.86 -7.61
C VAL A 234 -8.67 -15.28 -7.96
N VAL A 235 -7.75 -15.82 -7.18
CA VAL A 235 -7.36 -17.23 -7.22
C VAL A 235 -8.05 -17.94 -6.06
N LYS A 236 -9.09 -18.73 -6.35
CA LYS A 236 -9.82 -19.52 -5.37
C LYS A 236 -9.18 -20.90 -5.26
N VAL A 237 -8.65 -21.19 -4.07
CA VAL A 237 -7.96 -22.45 -3.77
C VAL A 237 -8.89 -23.36 -2.95
N PHE A 238 -9.24 -24.50 -3.51
CA PHE A 238 -10.07 -25.49 -2.85
C PHE A 238 -9.28 -26.33 -1.83
N ALA A 239 -9.99 -27.01 -0.95
CA ALA A 239 -9.40 -27.86 0.07
C ALA A 239 -8.35 -28.82 -0.50
N GLY A 240 -7.20 -28.93 0.18
CA GLY A 240 -6.11 -29.81 -0.21
C GLY A 240 -4.72 -29.32 0.24
N THR A 241 -3.74 -30.18 0.11
CA THR A 241 -2.33 -29.86 0.33
C THR A 241 -1.65 -29.60 -1.01
N TYR A 242 -1.09 -28.40 -1.18
CA TYR A 242 -0.46 -27.94 -2.39
C TYR A 242 1.05 -27.79 -2.18
N VAL A 243 1.83 -28.65 -2.82
CA VAL A 243 3.29 -28.52 -2.85
C VAL A 243 3.66 -27.61 -4.02
N GLU A 244 4.21 -26.45 -3.70
CA GLU A 244 4.42 -25.38 -4.68
C GLU A 244 5.90 -25.19 -5.00
N ASN A 245 6.21 -25.07 -6.28
CA ASN A 245 7.53 -24.67 -6.73
C ASN A 245 7.73 -23.17 -6.50
N ASN A 246 8.12 -22.83 -5.28
CA ASN A 246 8.28 -21.44 -4.82
C ASN A 246 9.57 -20.77 -5.37
N PRO A 247 9.58 -19.41 -5.43
CA PRO A 247 8.54 -18.51 -5.00
C PRO A 247 7.34 -18.45 -5.97
N ILE A 248 6.17 -18.16 -5.41
CA ILE A 248 4.98 -17.79 -6.15
C ILE A 248 4.97 -16.27 -6.26
N LYS A 249 5.31 -15.74 -7.43
CA LYS A 249 5.39 -14.30 -7.67
C LYS A 249 4.01 -13.76 -8.09
N CYS A 250 3.42 -12.94 -7.24
CA CYS A 250 2.12 -12.31 -7.52
C CYS A 250 2.31 -11.06 -8.40
N GLY A 251 1.39 -10.84 -9.34
CA GLY A 251 1.22 -9.55 -10.00
C GLY A 251 0.33 -8.65 -9.13
N PRO A 252 0.24 -7.34 -9.41
CA PRO A 252 -0.52 -6.41 -8.58
C PRO A 252 -2.02 -6.75 -8.58
N GLN A 253 -2.65 -6.54 -7.42
CA GLN A 253 -4.10 -6.72 -7.21
C GLN A 253 -4.59 -8.15 -7.47
N VAL A 254 -3.86 -9.16 -7.04
CA VAL A 254 -4.27 -10.56 -7.07
C VAL A 254 -4.69 -10.99 -5.66
N SER A 255 -5.90 -11.52 -5.54
CA SER A 255 -6.40 -12.09 -4.29
C SER A 255 -6.29 -13.62 -4.34
N ILE A 256 -5.58 -14.23 -3.38
CA ILE A 256 -5.44 -15.68 -3.24
C ILE A 256 -6.24 -16.09 -2.00
N VAL A 257 -7.34 -16.81 -2.20
CA VAL A 257 -8.31 -17.12 -1.15
C VAL A 257 -8.51 -18.64 -1.04
N GLY A 258 -8.15 -19.18 0.10
CA GLY A 258 -8.40 -20.59 0.43
C GLY A 258 -9.88 -20.87 0.73
N ASP A 259 -10.28 -22.14 0.69
CA ASP A 259 -11.60 -22.55 1.12
C ASP A 259 -11.82 -22.36 2.62
N SER A 260 -10.81 -22.79 3.39
CA SER A 260 -10.77 -22.53 4.83
C SER A 260 -9.36 -22.58 5.37
N LEU A 261 -9.17 -21.97 6.52
CA LEU A 261 -7.89 -21.86 7.21
C LEU A 261 -7.16 -23.22 7.40
N ARG A 262 -7.89 -24.32 7.62
CA ARG A 262 -7.27 -25.62 7.94
C ARG A 262 -7.33 -26.63 6.79
N GLU A 263 -8.20 -26.43 5.83
CA GLU A 263 -8.39 -27.35 4.72
C GLU A 263 -7.47 -27.07 3.54
N VAL A 264 -6.98 -25.83 3.43
CA VAL A 264 -5.98 -25.46 2.44
C VAL A 264 -4.61 -25.38 3.12
N SER A 265 -3.69 -26.26 2.72
CA SER A 265 -2.32 -26.27 3.20
C SER A 265 -1.35 -26.07 2.04
N VAL A 266 -0.47 -25.07 2.15
CA VAL A 266 0.53 -24.75 1.14
C VAL A 266 1.91 -25.15 1.66
N VAL A 267 2.66 -25.90 0.87
CA VAL A 267 3.96 -26.48 1.23
C VAL A 267 5.02 -25.99 0.25
N PRO A 268 6.10 -25.34 0.69
CA PRO A 268 7.20 -24.98 -0.18
C PRO A 268 7.97 -26.20 -0.66
N GLN A 269 8.28 -26.26 -1.95
CA GLN A 269 9.14 -27.29 -2.51
C GLN A 269 10.62 -27.02 -2.27
N ASN A 270 11.01 -25.74 -2.23
CA ASN A 270 12.39 -25.32 -1.99
C ASN A 270 12.48 -24.56 -0.67
N ALA A 271 13.22 -25.12 0.28
CA ALA A 271 13.38 -24.56 1.62
C ALA A 271 14.21 -23.26 1.66
N ASP A 272 15.05 -23.00 0.66
CA ASP A 272 15.93 -21.83 0.61
C ASP A 272 15.30 -20.59 -0.04
N LYS A 273 14.04 -20.69 -0.43
CA LYS A 273 13.32 -19.61 -1.12
C LYS A 273 12.05 -19.24 -0.38
N ASP A 274 11.71 -17.96 -0.45
CA ASP A 274 10.42 -17.46 0.03
C ASP A 274 9.26 -18.22 -0.65
N LEU A 275 8.11 -18.35 0.01
CA LEU A 275 6.97 -19.08 -0.55
C LEU A 275 6.12 -18.16 -1.46
N PHE A 276 5.71 -17.00 -0.95
CA PHE A 276 4.97 -16.01 -1.72
C PHE A 276 5.74 -14.70 -1.83
N HIS A 277 5.82 -14.16 -3.02
CA HIS A 277 6.25 -12.79 -3.28
C HIS A 277 5.03 -11.94 -3.66
N VAL A 278 4.64 -11.02 -2.79
CA VAL A 278 3.45 -10.19 -2.96
C VAL A 278 3.75 -8.89 -3.71
N ALA A 279 2.72 -8.37 -4.37
CA ALA A 279 2.69 -7.11 -5.07
C ALA A 279 1.65 -6.15 -4.44
N PRO A 280 1.63 -4.85 -4.83
CA PRO A 280 0.66 -3.89 -4.33
C PRO A 280 -0.78 -4.33 -4.53
N GLY A 281 -1.57 -4.27 -3.44
CA GLY A 281 -2.98 -4.61 -3.45
C GLY A 281 -3.30 -6.09 -3.49
N ASP A 282 -2.32 -6.97 -3.28
CA ASP A 282 -2.56 -8.41 -3.16
C ASP A 282 -3.23 -8.76 -1.84
N LEU A 283 -3.99 -9.81 -1.85
CA LEU A 283 -4.56 -10.45 -0.67
C LEU A 283 -4.19 -11.93 -0.64
N ILE A 284 -3.72 -12.40 0.50
CA ILE A 284 -3.61 -13.84 0.79
C ILE A 284 -4.47 -14.13 2.01
N SER A 285 -5.44 -15.05 1.90
CA SER A 285 -6.32 -15.36 3.02
C SER A 285 -6.73 -16.82 3.11
N ASP A 286 -7.17 -17.19 4.33
CA ASP A 286 -7.86 -18.45 4.65
C ASP A 286 -7.06 -19.71 4.28
N MET A 287 -5.78 -19.77 4.66
CA MET A 287 -4.94 -20.94 4.41
C MET A 287 -3.87 -21.14 5.48
N SER A 288 -3.34 -22.36 5.54
CA SER A 288 -2.23 -22.75 6.39
C SER A 288 -0.97 -22.99 5.56
N PHE A 289 0.18 -22.71 6.15
CA PHE A 289 1.50 -22.96 5.57
C PHE A 289 2.20 -24.03 6.39
N THR A 290 2.65 -25.09 5.74
CA THR A 290 3.28 -26.24 6.37
C THR A 290 4.50 -26.70 5.58
N GLY A 291 5.31 -27.57 6.17
CA GLY A 291 6.54 -28.06 5.53
C GLY A 291 7.79 -27.54 6.21
N THR A 292 8.85 -27.31 5.46
CA THR A 292 10.16 -26.88 5.98
C THR A 292 10.72 -25.72 5.18
N MET A 293 11.33 -24.77 5.87
CA MET A 293 12.10 -23.66 5.28
C MET A 293 13.38 -23.47 6.08
N ASN A 294 14.42 -22.97 5.41
CA ASN A 294 15.67 -22.59 6.06
C ASN A 294 15.57 -21.15 6.61
N ALA A 295 16.42 -20.85 7.59
CA ALA A 295 16.49 -19.51 8.17
C ALA A 295 16.74 -18.44 7.07
N GLY A 296 15.99 -17.33 7.16
CA GLY A 296 16.05 -16.25 6.17
C GLY A 296 15.00 -16.34 5.05
N SER A 297 14.41 -17.51 4.82
CA SER A 297 13.30 -17.70 3.88
C SER A 297 11.96 -17.35 4.54
N ALA A 298 11.08 -16.68 3.79
CA ALA A 298 9.82 -16.18 4.31
C ALA A 298 8.60 -16.87 3.70
N VAL A 299 7.54 -16.98 4.50
CA VAL A 299 6.26 -17.49 4.02
C VAL A 299 5.62 -16.46 3.08
N VAL A 300 5.61 -15.18 3.46
CA VAL A 300 5.15 -14.08 2.61
C VAL A 300 6.18 -12.96 2.66
N ALA A 301 6.62 -12.49 1.51
CA ALA A 301 7.65 -11.45 1.39
C ALA A 301 7.34 -10.44 0.29
N PHE A 302 7.91 -9.24 0.37
CA PHE A 302 8.15 -8.44 -0.83
C PHE A 302 9.23 -9.14 -1.69
N ASP A 303 9.03 -9.13 -3.00
CA ASP A 303 10.00 -9.73 -3.93
C ASP A 303 11.35 -8.97 -3.85
N PRO A 304 12.46 -9.61 -3.43
CA PRO A 304 13.75 -8.93 -3.30
C PRO A 304 14.40 -8.61 -4.65
N ASP A 305 14.00 -9.29 -5.72
CA ASP A 305 14.61 -9.19 -7.05
C ASP A 305 13.89 -8.19 -7.95
N VAL A 306 12.69 -7.73 -7.58
CA VAL A 306 11.84 -6.90 -8.43
C VAL A 306 11.42 -5.64 -7.71
N VAL A 307 11.55 -4.49 -8.39
CA VAL A 307 11.02 -3.23 -7.88
C VAL A 307 9.49 -3.24 -7.91
N ARG A 308 8.89 -2.99 -6.76
CA ARG A 308 7.43 -2.89 -6.59
C ARG A 308 7.04 -1.46 -6.24
N TYR A 309 6.04 -0.94 -6.92
CA TYR A 309 5.42 0.33 -6.55
C TYR A 309 4.28 0.07 -5.56
N SER A 310 4.42 0.59 -4.34
CA SER A 310 3.40 0.42 -3.29
C SER A 310 2.39 1.57 -3.35
N SER A 311 1.41 1.47 -4.25
CA SER A 311 0.24 2.35 -4.25
C SER A 311 -0.88 1.86 -3.33
N GLN A 312 -0.89 0.55 -3.07
CA GLN A 312 -1.86 -0.14 -2.20
C GLN A 312 -1.12 -1.21 -1.42
N SER A 313 -1.36 -1.29 -0.14
CA SER A 313 -0.72 -2.29 0.72
C SER A 313 -1.17 -3.70 0.34
N PRO A 314 -0.26 -4.68 0.26
CA PRO A 314 -0.65 -6.08 0.28
C PRO A 314 -1.21 -6.45 1.65
N TYR A 315 -2.07 -7.44 1.68
CA TYR A 315 -2.80 -7.85 2.87
C TYR A 315 -2.69 -9.37 3.12
N LEU A 316 -2.43 -9.75 4.36
CA LEU A 316 -2.45 -11.14 4.81
C LEU A 316 -3.53 -11.30 5.88
N LEU A 317 -4.51 -12.17 5.65
CA LEU A 317 -5.71 -12.27 6.48
C LEU A 317 -6.00 -13.72 6.85
N ASN A 318 -6.27 -13.97 8.13
CA ASN A 318 -6.72 -15.26 8.63
C ASN A 318 -5.88 -16.44 8.10
N CYS A 319 -4.57 -16.41 8.37
CA CYS A 319 -3.63 -17.46 7.96
C CYS A 319 -2.92 -18.09 9.17
N THR A 320 -2.38 -19.28 8.98
CA THR A 320 -1.56 -19.94 10.00
C THR A 320 -0.25 -20.46 9.40
N ASN A 321 0.87 -20.13 10.04
CA ASN A 321 2.19 -20.65 9.69
C ASN A 321 2.65 -21.70 10.70
N PHE A 322 2.97 -22.91 10.22
CA PHE A 322 3.53 -24.01 11.00
C PHE A 322 4.98 -24.36 10.59
N ILE A 323 5.62 -23.54 9.76
CA ILE A 323 6.94 -23.85 9.22
C ILE A 323 8.01 -23.37 10.20
N THR A 324 8.78 -24.29 10.75
CA THR A 324 9.91 -23.99 11.66
C THR A 324 11.02 -23.22 10.92
N ASN A 325 11.80 -22.43 11.65
CA ASN A 325 12.90 -21.57 11.18
C ASN A 325 12.49 -20.46 10.15
N SER A 326 11.25 -20.43 9.71
CA SER A 326 10.78 -19.50 8.69
C SER A 326 10.64 -18.06 9.23
N ILE A 327 10.67 -17.10 8.32
CA ILE A 327 10.13 -15.78 8.56
C ILE A 327 8.67 -15.80 8.12
N GLY A 328 7.73 -15.48 9.03
CA GLY A 328 6.32 -15.46 8.66
C GLY A 328 6.00 -14.37 7.63
N MET A 329 6.41 -13.12 7.92
CA MET A 329 6.31 -11.98 7.02
C MET A 329 7.67 -11.29 6.89
N LYS A 330 8.11 -11.03 5.65
CA LYS A 330 9.36 -10.32 5.36
C LYS A 330 9.09 -9.08 4.52
N ILE A 331 9.22 -7.93 5.16
CA ILE A 331 8.91 -6.63 4.58
C ILE A 331 10.23 -5.86 4.41
N ASP A 332 10.92 -6.14 3.34
CA ASP A 332 12.10 -5.39 2.93
C ASP A 332 11.67 -4.19 2.09
N GLY A 333 11.80 -2.99 2.63
CA GLY A 333 11.40 -1.76 1.96
C GLY A 333 12.37 -1.29 0.88
N ASP A 334 13.48 -1.97 0.66
CA ASP A 334 14.55 -1.49 -0.23
C ASP A 334 14.14 -1.53 -1.71
N ASN A 335 13.45 -2.57 -2.14
CA ASN A 335 12.95 -2.74 -3.50
C ASN A 335 11.47 -2.35 -3.67
N VAL A 336 10.89 -1.66 -2.69
CA VAL A 336 9.53 -1.15 -2.77
C VAL A 336 9.55 0.36 -2.98
N ILE A 337 8.97 0.81 -4.09
CA ILE A 337 8.89 2.22 -4.47
C ILE A 337 7.55 2.80 -3.99
N GLY A 338 7.58 4.05 -3.56
CA GLY A 338 6.39 4.81 -3.20
C GLY A 338 6.45 5.38 -1.79
N PRO A 339 5.49 6.24 -1.46
CA PRO A 339 5.48 6.94 -0.16
C PRO A 339 5.21 5.98 1.01
N PHE A 340 4.48 4.88 0.77
CA PHE A 340 4.11 3.91 1.80
C PHE A 340 4.64 2.52 1.42
N LYS A 341 5.74 2.14 2.05
CA LYS A 341 6.32 0.80 1.92
C LYS A 341 5.65 -0.12 2.94
N SER A 342 4.31 -0.19 2.90
CA SER A 342 3.51 -0.84 3.94
C SER A 342 3.05 -2.24 3.56
N PHE A 343 2.87 -3.05 4.57
CA PHE A 343 2.20 -4.34 4.53
C PHE A 343 1.19 -4.38 5.68
N VAL A 344 0.02 -4.96 5.46
CA VAL A 344 -1.00 -5.11 6.48
C VAL A 344 -1.26 -6.58 6.76
N THR A 345 -1.33 -6.95 8.03
CA THR A 345 -1.77 -8.30 8.41
C THR A 345 -2.85 -8.23 9.47
N ASP A 346 -3.79 -9.16 9.40
CA ASP A 346 -4.80 -9.40 10.42
C ASP A 346 -5.02 -10.90 10.62
N SER A 347 -5.06 -11.32 11.90
CA SER A 347 -5.34 -12.71 12.28
C SER A 347 -4.33 -13.70 11.69
N PHE A 348 -3.05 -13.44 11.86
CA PHE A 348 -1.97 -14.32 11.44
C PHE A 348 -1.37 -15.05 12.64
N THR A 349 -1.68 -16.33 12.76
CA THR A 349 -1.11 -17.20 13.82
C THR A 349 0.15 -17.89 13.31
N GLN A 350 1.21 -17.87 14.10
CA GLN A 350 2.47 -18.48 13.75
C GLN A 350 2.98 -19.42 14.85
N TYR A 351 3.21 -20.65 14.50
CA TYR A 351 3.92 -21.63 15.28
C TYR A 351 5.20 -21.99 14.52
N ASN A 352 6.13 -21.04 14.48
CA ASN A 352 7.37 -21.15 13.71
C ASN A 352 8.60 -21.20 14.62
N GLN A 353 8.77 -22.30 15.32
CA GLN A 353 9.88 -22.52 16.25
C GLN A 353 11.23 -22.09 15.64
N ASN A 354 12.01 -21.31 16.40
CA ASN A 354 13.29 -20.71 16.00
C ASN A 354 13.20 -19.72 14.80
N GLY A 355 12.02 -19.40 14.34
CA GLY A 355 11.81 -18.45 13.24
C GLY A 355 11.58 -17.03 13.72
N ILE A 356 11.23 -16.16 12.78
CA ILE A 356 10.86 -14.76 13.01
C ILE A 356 9.41 -14.57 12.58
N GLY A 357 8.56 -14.05 13.47
CA GLY A 357 7.16 -13.83 13.12
C GLY A 357 6.99 -12.80 12.02
N ALA A 358 7.53 -11.59 12.21
CA ALA A 358 7.57 -10.55 11.20
C ALA A 358 8.95 -9.87 11.19
N SER A 359 9.54 -9.72 10.00
CA SER A 359 10.81 -9.00 9.78
C SER A 359 10.57 -7.80 8.88
N ILE A 360 10.76 -6.59 9.42
CA ILE A 360 10.55 -5.33 8.72
C ILE A 360 11.88 -4.60 8.65
N THR A 361 12.41 -4.41 7.44
CA THR A 361 13.74 -3.84 7.23
C THR A 361 13.75 -2.76 6.15
N ASN A 362 14.85 -2.03 6.04
CA ASN A 362 15.14 -1.09 4.95
C ASN A 362 14.02 -0.09 4.68
N LYS A 363 13.60 0.65 5.72
CA LYS A 363 12.50 1.61 5.65
C LYS A 363 11.13 0.98 5.34
N GLY A 364 10.98 -0.34 5.44
CA GLY A 364 9.69 -1.01 5.36
C GLY A 364 8.75 -0.52 6.46
N TYR A 365 7.46 -0.68 6.25
CA TYR A 365 6.43 -0.35 7.23
C TYR A 365 5.35 -1.43 7.25
N ALA A 366 4.91 -1.82 8.42
CA ALA A 366 3.82 -2.77 8.60
C ALA A 366 2.77 -2.26 9.58
N GLN A 367 1.51 -2.55 9.29
CA GLN A 367 0.43 -2.51 10.26
C GLN A 367 0.08 -3.95 10.64
N ILE A 368 0.27 -4.26 11.90
CA ILE A 368 0.14 -5.62 12.43
C ILE A 368 -1.03 -5.66 13.40
N VAL A 369 -2.07 -6.39 13.01
CA VAL A 369 -3.27 -6.60 13.81
C VAL A 369 -3.42 -8.09 14.09
N SER A 370 -3.62 -8.46 15.35
CA SER A 370 -3.88 -9.86 15.73
C SER A 370 -2.83 -10.85 15.22
N LEU A 371 -1.55 -10.51 15.35
CA LEU A 371 -0.44 -11.41 15.11
C LEU A 371 -0.15 -12.22 16.37
N PHE A 372 -0.19 -13.54 16.25
CA PHE A 372 0.13 -14.46 17.34
C PHE A 372 1.36 -15.26 16.97
N THR A 373 2.46 -15.07 17.68
CA THR A 373 3.70 -15.84 17.48
C THR A 373 3.96 -16.76 18.67
N ILE A 374 4.22 -18.03 18.40
CA ILE A 374 4.42 -19.08 19.42
C ILE A 374 5.73 -19.77 19.14
N ASN A 375 6.63 -19.81 20.13
CA ASN A 375 7.97 -20.41 20.05
C ASN A 375 8.88 -19.81 18.96
N SER A 376 8.52 -18.65 18.38
CA SER A 376 9.41 -17.94 17.46
C SER A 376 10.63 -17.42 18.21
N ASP A 377 11.80 -17.44 17.60
CA ASP A 377 12.99 -16.81 18.19
C ASP A 377 12.74 -15.32 18.42
N VAL A 378 12.22 -14.64 17.41
CA VAL A 378 11.79 -13.23 17.48
C VAL A 378 10.34 -13.11 17.00
N GLY A 379 9.48 -12.53 17.81
CA GLY A 379 8.10 -12.28 17.41
C GLY A 379 8.01 -11.24 16.28
N ILE A 380 8.51 -10.03 16.52
CA ILE A 380 8.54 -8.94 15.53
C ILE A 380 9.93 -8.29 15.58
N PHE A 381 10.56 -8.18 14.42
CA PHE A 381 11.85 -7.53 14.20
C PHE A 381 11.71 -6.33 13.28
N CYS A 382 12.16 -5.16 13.72
CA CYS A 382 12.33 -3.95 12.91
C CYS A 382 13.81 -3.58 12.85
N GLY A 383 14.40 -3.56 11.64
CA GLY A 383 15.81 -3.23 11.45
C GLY A 383 16.03 -2.25 10.30
N SER A 384 17.17 -1.58 10.26
CA SER A 384 17.58 -0.66 9.18
C SER A 384 16.52 0.40 8.84
N GLY A 385 15.88 0.98 9.85
CA GLY A 385 14.81 1.98 9.69
C GLY A 385 13.44 1.40 9.37
N GLY A 386 13.26 0.07 9.46
CA GLY A 386 11.95 -0.58 9.40
C GLY A 386 11.09 -0.19 10.60
N GLN A 387 9.80 -0.04 10.41
CA GLN A 387 8.85 0.36 11.45
C GLN A 387 7.57 -0.45 11.35
N CYS A 388 6.92 -0.69 12.48
CA CYS A 388 5.58 -1.25 12.50
C CYS A 388 4.74 -0.67 13.63
N ASP A 389 3.42 -0.66 13.39
CA ASP A 389 2.41 -0.44 14.41
C ASP A 389 1.74 -1.78 14.71
N VAL A 390 1.63 -2.11 16.00
CA VAL A 390 1.16 -3.41 16.47
C VAL A 390 -0.03 -3.22 17.38
N THR A 391 -1.11 -3.94 17.12
CA THR A 391 -2.28 -3.96 17.98
C THR A 391 -2.85 -5.37 18.15
N ASN A 392 -3.47 -5.64 19.27
CA ASN A 392 -4.15 -6.89 19.60
C ASN A 392 -3.31 -8.15 19.26
N SER A 393 -2.04 -8.14 19.58
CA SER A 393 -1.08 -9.17 19.20
C SER A 393 -0.45 -9.85 20.42
N ASN A 394 0.17 -11.01 20.21
CA ASN A 394 0.82 -11.76 21.28
C ASN A 394 2.10 -12.42 20.77
N SER A 395 3.14 -12.42 21.60
CA SER A 395 4.35 -13.25 21.40
C SER A 395 4.55 -14.15 22.60
N SER A 396 4.49 -15.45 22.38
CA SER A 396 4.55 -16.46 23.46
C SER A 396 5.72 -17.41 23.29
N PHE A 397 6.44 -17.63 24.38
CA PHE A 397 7.44 -18.70 24.54
C PHE A 397 8.65 -18.62 23.58
N GLY A 398 8.91 -17.45 22.96
CA GLY A 398 10.11 -17.19 22.19
C GLY A 398 11.20 -16.49 23.02
N ASN A 399 12.35 -16.21 22.38
CA ASN A 399 13.45 -15.50 23.03
C ASN A 399 13.19 -13.99 23.11
N PHE A 400 12.61 -13.40 22.04
CA PHE A 400 12.33 -11.99 21.95
C PHE A 400 10.92 -11.75 21.38
N GLY A 401 10.11 -10.96 22.07
CA GLY A 401 8.79 -10.58 21.58
C GLY A 401 8.85 -9.50 20.51
N LEU A 402 9.45 -8.35 20.86
CA LEU A 402 9.59 -7.18 19.96
C LEU A 402 11.06 -6.74 19.93
N VAL A 403 11.59 -6.50 18.74
CA VAL A 403 12.96 -6.01 18.52
C VAL A 403 12.94 -4.84 17.59
N ALA A 404 13.60 -3.73 17.96
CA ALA A 404 13.89 -2.60 17.08
C ALA A 404 15.38 -2.31 17.13
N ASP A 405 16.07 -2.38 15.99
CA ASP A 405 17.53 -2.25 15.92
C ASP A 405 17.99 -1.33 14.80
N GLY A 406 18.86 -0.37 15.15
CA GLY A 406 19.54 0.53 14.23
C GLY A 406 18.68 1.58 13.54
N THR A 407 19.26 2.18 12.52
CA THR A 407 18.67 3.23 11.67
C THR A 407 18.78 2.89 10.19
N SER A 408 17.99 3.53 9.36
CA SER A 408 18.19 3.49 7.91
C SER A 408 19.50 4.20 7.51
N PRO A 409 20.00 3.97 6.30
CA PRO A 409 20.90 4.92 5.66
C PRO A 409 20.29 6.33 5.60
N THR A 410 21.13 7.34 5.34
CA THR A 410 20.68 8.74 5.19
C THR A 410 19.56 8.83 4.14
N SER A 411 18.40 9.36 4.55
CA SER A 411 17.26 9.52 3.66
C SER A 411 17.38 10.79 2.81
N TYR A 412 17.75 11.88 3.43
CA TYR A 412 18.05 13.18 2.81
C TYR A 412 18.89 14.03 3.77
N THR A 413 19.47 15.12 3.27
CA THR A 413 20.31 16.02 4.07
C THR A 413 19.74 17.42 4.01
N GLY A 414 19.65 18.08 5.17
CA GLY A 414 19.35 19.48 5.31
C GLY A 414 20.60 20.30 5.67
N VAL A 415 20.46 21.62 5.74
CA VAL A 415 21.53 22.54 6.11
C VAL A 415 21.01 23.51 7.18
N ILE A 416 21.77 23.73 8.24
CA ILE A 416 21.43 24.71 9.28
C ILE A 416 21.37 26.10 8.67
N SER A 417 20.24 26.76 8.75
CA SER A 417 19.99 28.10 8.17
C SER A 417 20.31 29.26 9.14
N ALA A 418 20.43 28.98 10.44
CA ALA A 418 20.79 29.95 11.47
C ALA A 418 21.58 29.26 12.57
N THR A 419 22.69 29.88 13.03
CA THR A 419 23.51 29.36 14.16
C THR A 419 22.63 29.16 15.40
N SER A 420 22.69 27.99 16.01
CA SER A 420 21.93 27.67 17.22
C SER A 420 22.60 28.20 18.50
N ALA A 421 21.80 28.40 19.53
CA ALA A 421 22.33 28.56 20.88
C ALA A 421 22.87 27.25 21.44
N VAL A 422 23.71 27.31 22.46
CA VAL A 422 24.06 26.15 23.28
C VAL A 422 22.79 25.70 24.04
N ASN A 423 22.57 24.41 24.17
CA ASN A 423 21.38 23.81 24.76
C ASN A 423 20.06 24.13 24.01
N ALA A 424 20.14 24.40 22.70
CA ALA A 424 18.96 24.48 21.86
C ALA A 424 18.38 23.08 21.58
N ASP A 425 17.07 22.99 21.51
CA ASP A 425 16.32 21.82 21.03
C ASP A 425 15.62 22.08 19.70
N THR A 426 15.60 23.34 19.26
CA THR A 426 14.86 23.79 18.08
C THR A 426 15.81 24.46 17.10
N PHE A 427 15.74 24.01 15.83
CA PHE A 427 16.65 24.41 14.76
C PHE A 427 15.89 24.77 13.50
N ASN A 428 16.35 25.82 12.80
CA ASN A 428 15.88 26.15 11.46
C ASN A 428 16.78 25.45 10.45
N ILE A 429 16.23 24.51 9.72
CA ILE A 429 16.95 23.68 8.76
C ILE A 429 16.44 24.00 7.36
N PHE A 430 17.37 24.35 6.48
CA PHE A 430 17.07 24.50 5.06
C PHE A 430 16.98 23.13 4.41
N LEU A 431 15.82 22.83 3.86
CA LEU A 431 15.45 21.56 3.25
C LEU A 431 15.01 21.83 1.80
N ASP A 432 15.95 22.10 0.94
CA ASP A 432 15.71 22.23 -0.49
C ASP A 432 16.80 21.48 -1.25
N ALA A 433 16.41 20.76 -2.28
CA ALA A 433 17.33 19.99 -3.09
C ALA A 433 17.31 20.53 -4.53
N PRO A 434 18.46 20.89 -5.09
CA PRO A 434 18.53 21.34 -6.47
C PRO A 434 18.11 20.21 -7.43
N ASN A 435 17.44 20.59 -8.50
CA ASN A 435 17.23 19.70 -9.63
C ASN A 435 18.55 19.56 -10.41
N LEU A 436 19.06 18.35 -10.48
CA LEU A 436 20.24 18.02 -11.27
C LEU A 436 19.81 17.50 -12.64
N THR A 437 20.51 17.94 -13.67
CA THR A 437 20.27 17.45 -15.04
C THR A 437 21.01 16.13 -15.26
N VAL A 438 20.31 15.16 -15.86
CA VAL A 438 20.91 13.89 -16.27
C VAL A 438 21.58 14.07 -17.63
N ASN A 439 22.86 13.71 -17.71
CA ASN A 439 23.65 13.75 -18.95
C ASN A 439 23.65 12.38 -19.66
N ASN A 440 23.58 11.31 -18.90
CA ASN A 440 23.54 9.95 -19.41
C ASN A 440 22.84 9.00 -18.45
N ALA A 441 22.26 7.94 -18.97
CA ALA A 441 21.74 6.85 -18.19
C ALA A 441 21.99 5.52 -18.89
N VAL A 442 22.44 4.52 -18.16
CA VAL A 442 22.67 3.17 -18.67
C VAL A 442 21.77 2.22 -17.90
N TYR A 443 20.92 1.54 -18.62
CA TYR A 443 19.95 0.59 -18.05
C TYR A 443 20.41 -0.83 -18.33
N ASP A 444 20.40 -1.65 -17.29
CA ASP A 444 20.60 -3.10 -17.37
C ASP A 444 19.24 -3.78 -17.23
N ASN A 445 18.77 -4.40 -18.29
CA ASN A 445 17.45 -5.02 -18.36
C ASN A 445 17.34 -6.31 -17.51
N VAL A 446 18.46 -6.98 -17.24
CA VAL A 446 18.51 -8.22 -16.46
C VAL A 446 18.45 -7.93 -14.96
N THR A 447 19.21 -6.95 -14.51
CA THR A 447 19.25 -6.57 -13.08
C THR A 447 18.26 -5.47 -12.72
N GLY A 448 17.67 -4.79 -13.70
CA GLY A 448 16.78 -3.66 -13.48
C GLY A 448 17.47 -2.40 -12.94
N LEU A 449 18.81 -2.38 -12.91
CA LEU A 449 19.59 -1.24 -12.45
C LEU A 449 19.71 -0.19 -13.55
N THR A 450 19.56 1.06 -13.18
CA THR A 450 19.90 2.21 -14.04
C THR A 450 21.01 3.00 -13.40
N THR A 451 22.17 3.08 -14.05
CA THR A 451 23.27 3.96 -13.67
C THR A 451 23.07 5.31 -14.35
N ILE A 452 23.05 6.37 -13.56
CA ILE A 452 22.71 7.73 -13.99
C ILE A 452 23.93 8.60 -13.81
N THR A 453 24.28 9.40 -14.84
CA THR A 453 25.35 10.39 -14.81
C THR A 453 24.74 11.78 -14.81
N THR A 454 25.06 12.59 -13.80
CA THR A 454 24.62 13.98 -13.66
C THR A 454 25.62 14.98 -14.26
N ASN A 455 25.15 16.18 -14.57
CA ASN A 455 25.97 17.25 -15.11
C ASN A 455 26.99 17.82 -14.10
N ILE A 456 26.64 17.83 -12.81
CA ILE A 456 27.50 18.28 -11.69
C ILE A 456 27.48 17.21 -10.59
N ASP A 457 28.29 17.38 -9.57
CA ASP A 457 28.33 16.48 -8.43
C ASP A 457 26.98 16.42 -7.73
N HIS A 458 26.45 15.21 -7.49
CA HIS A 458 25.10 15.00 -6.97
C HIS A 458 25.04 14.97 -5.44
N ASN A 459 26.12 14.71 -4.75
CA ASN A 459 26.20 14.57 -3.29
C ASN A 459 25.24 13.53 -2.69
N TYR A 460 24.84 12.52 -3.48
CA TYR A 460 24.00 11.42 -3.00
C TYR A 460 24.85 10.37 -2.31
N THR A 461 24.26 9.70 -1.34
CA THR A 461 24.84 8.53 -0.66
C THR A 461 23.96 7.31 -0.87
N VAL A 462 24.52 6.13 -0.73
CA VAL A 462 23.77 4.87 -0.79
C VAL A 462 22.67 4.91 0.26
N GLY A 463 21.47 4.46 -0.11
CA GLY A 463 20.29 4.45 0.74
C GLY A 463 19.48 5.75 0.75
N MET A 464 19.97 6.82 0.15
CA MET A 464 19.25 8.08 0.01
C MET A 464 18.08 7.93 -0.96
N ASP A 465 16.93 8.54 -0.63
CA ASP A 465 15.78 8.58 -1.51
C ASP A 465 15.87 9.76 -2.47
N ILE A 466 15.67 9.49 -3.76
CA ILE A 466 15.74 10.49 -4.83
C ILE A 466 14.51 10.36 -5.74
N SER A 467 14.13 11.44 -6.39
CA SER A 467 13.17 11.40 -7.48
C SER A 467 13.86 11.43 -8.82
N LEU A 468 13.32 10.70 -9.78
CA LEU A 468 13.70 10.77 -11.19
C LEU A 468 12.53 11.31 -12.00
N GLU A 469 12.84 12.20 -12.94
CA GLU A 469 11.89 12.75 -13.85
C GLU A 469 12.37 12.64 -15.29
N ARG A 470 11.52 12.12 -16.17
CA ARG A 470 11.59 12.27 -17.62
C ARG A 470 12.87 11.78 -18.30
N LEU A 471 13.41 10.67 -17.82
CA LEU A 471 14.39 9.90 -18.61
C LEU A 471 13.68 9.33 -19.84
N VAL A 472 14.25 9.55 -21.00
CA VAL A 472 13.75 9.03 -22.26
C VAL A 472 14.67 7.92 -22.75
N PHE A 473 14.11 6.74 -22.96
CA PHE A 473 14.79 5.58 -23.52
C PHE A 473 14.11 5.11 -24.80
N SER A 474 14.90 4.66 -25.77
CA SER A 474 14.40 3.85 -26.87
C SER A 474 14.44 2.38 -26.48
N CYS A 475 13.47 1.61 -26.91
CA CYS A 475 13.43 0.17 -26.68
C CYS A 475 13.69 -0.56 -28.00
N ASP A 476 14.78 -1.28 -28.11
CA ASP A 476 15.20 -1.95 -29.34
C ASP A 476 14.18 -2.96 -29.86
N SER A 477 13.39 -3.55 -28.98
CA SER A 477 12.37 -4.53 -29.36
C SER A 477 11.04 -3.93 -29.83
N TYR A 478 10.77 -2.65 -29.55
CA TYR A 478 9.50 -2.01 -29.92
C TYR A 478 9.67 -0.78 -30.83
N GLY A 479 10.83 -0.15 -30.82
CA GLY A 479 11.12 1.04 -31.62
C GLY A 479 11.45 0.75 -33.07
N ASN A 480 11.98 -0.44 -33.38
CA ASN A 480 12.51 -0.77 -34.70
C ASN A 480 11.63 -1.72 -35.52
N TYR A 481 10.45 -2.09 -35.03
CA TYR A 481 9.57 -2.90 -35.85
C TYR A 481 9.01 -2.09 -37.03
N ALA A 482 9.26 -2.56 -38.23
CA ALA A 482 8.70 -1.99 -39.42
C ALA A 482 7.17 -2.02 -39.32
N HIS A 483 6.56 -0.88 -39.60
CA HIS A 483 5.13 -0.77 -39.81
C HIS A 483 4.83 -0.75 -41.28
N THR A 484 4.05 -1.70 -41.76
CA THR A 484 3.65 -1.79 -43.16
C THR A 484 2.21 -1.30 -43.27
N PHE A 485 1.98 -0.36 -44.16
CA PHE A 485 0.63 0.14 -44.44
C PHE A 485 -0.29 -1.02 -44.87
N ASP A 486 -1.44 -1.11 -44.27
CA ASP A 486 -2.46 -2.10 -44.56
C ASP A 486 -3.63 -1.45 -45.31
N SER A 487 -4.24 -0.43 -44.68
CA SER A 487 -5.42 0.22 -45.25
C SER A 487 -5.60 1.63 -44.70
N ALA A 488 -6.47 2.41 -45.33
CA ALA A 488 -6.92 3.68 -44.84
C ALA A 488 -8.44 3.83 -44.98
N VAL A 489 -9.05 4.57 -44.04
CA VAL A 489 -10.47 4.88 -44.12
C VAL A 489 -10.72 5.97 -45.17
N THR A 490 -11.75 5.80 -45.99
CA THR A 490 -12.15 6.78 -46.98
C THR A 490 -12.45 8.11 -46.29
N ASN A 491 -11.83 9.20 -46.77
CA ASN A 491 -11.91 10.54 -46.16
C ASN A 491 -11.44 10.58 -44.68
N GLY A 492 -10.53 9.67 -44.28
CA GLY A 492 -10.03 9.54 -42.91
C GLY A 492 -9.11 10.69 -42.45
N VAL A 493 -8.61 11.52 -43.35
CA VAL A 493 -7.79 12.71 -43.06
C VAL A 493 -8.51 13.97 -43.47
N SER A 494 -8.76 14.87 -42.51
CA SER A 494 -9.38 16.16 -42.75
C SER A 494 -8.34 17.28 -42.89
N ILE A 495 -8.45 18.15 -43.88
CA ILE A 495 -7.61 19.34 -44.02
C ILE A 495 -8.32 20.49 -43.32
N THR A 496 -7.60 21.27 -42.56
CA THR A 496 -8.16 22.48 -41.93
C THR A 496 -8.61 23.46 -43.00
N GLY A 497 -9.91 23.75 -43.04
CA GLY A 497 -10.52 24.54 -44.11
C GLY A 497 -11.56 23.79 -44.95
N GLY A 498 -11.73 22.43 -44.71
CA GLY A 498 -12.93 21.69 -45.09
C GLY A 498 -12.78 20.59 -46.14
N SER A 499 -11.62 20.35 -46.74
CA SER A 499 -11.38 19.19 -47.63
C SER A 499 -11.01 17.95 -46.83
N GLN A 500 -11.43 16.81 -47.34
CA GLN A 500 -11.03 15.51 -46.79
C GLN A 500 -10.30 14.70 -47.84
N ILE A 501 -9.29 13.94 -47.43
CA ILE A 501 -8.48 13.08 -48.29
C ILE A 501 -8.46 11.64 -47.80
N THR A 502 -8.29 10.74 -48.74
CA THR A 502 -8.10 9.31 -48.47
C THR A 502 -6.67 8.98 -48.77
N PRO A 503 -5.86 8.58 -47.75
CA PRO A 503 -4.50 8.09 -48.01
C PRO A 503 -4.49 6.85 -48.89
N THR A 504 -3.59 6.81 -49.87
CA THR A 504 -3.35 5.62 -50.71
C THR A 504 -2.28 4.71 -50.13
N THR A 505 -1.33 5.29 -49.41
CA THR A 505 -0.36 4.58 -48.57
C THR A 505 0.20 5.51 -47.51
N ALA A 506 0.86 4.95 -46.50
CA ALA A 506 1.59 5.68 -45.49
C ALA A 506 2.81 4.89 -45.00
N THR A 507 3.85 5.61 -44.59
CA THR A 507 5.00 5.04 -43.89
C THR A 507 5.11 5.71 -42.55
N TYR A 508 5.52 4.99 -41.53
CA TYR A 508 5.71 5.52 -40.17
C TYR A 508 7.09 5.09 -39.67
N ASP A 509 7.86 6.08 -39.21
CA ASP A 509 9.13 5.84 -38.54
C ASP A 509 8.88 5.88 -37.01
N PRO A 510 8.95 4.75 -36.33
CA PRO A 510 8.67 4.67 -34.90
C PRO A 510 9.71 5.39 -34.03
N LEU A 511 10.92 5.66 -34.54
CA LEU A 511 12.00 6.33 -33.78
C LEU A 511 11.86 7.85 -33.80
N THR A 512 11.48 8.41 -34.94
CA THR A 512 11.31 9.87 -35.09
C THR A 512 9.87 10.33 -34.86
N GLY A 513 8.92 9.40 -34.95
CA GLY A 513 7.49 9.71 -34.87
C GLY A 513 6.94 10.34 -36.16
N VAL A 514 7.73 10.37 -37.23
CA VAL A 514 7.31 10.96 -38.49
C VAL A 514 6.51 9.93 -39.30
N MET A 515 5.30 10.35 -39.69
CA MET A 515 4.47 9.60 -40.64
C MET A 515 4.44 10.37 -41.95
N VAL A 516 4.81 9.67 -43.07
CA VAL A 516 4.67 10.20 -44.38
C VAL A 516 3.42 9.57 -45.03
N VAL A 517 2.47 10.42 -45.40
CA VAL A 517 1.19 10.01 -45.98
C VAL A 517 1.20 10.31 -47.48
N THR A 518 0.80 9.33 -48.32
CA THR A 518 0.65 9.52 -49.75
C THR A 518 -0.83 9.75 -50.09
N SER A 519 -1.07 10.81 -50.83
CA SER A 519 -2.39 11.15 -51.38
C SER A 519 -2.19 12.09 -52.55
N ALA A 520 -2.50 11.62 -53.75
CA ALA A 520 -2.25 12.38 -54.98
C ALA A 520 -2.92 13.77 -54.96
N SER A 521 -2.15 14.78 -55.39
CA SER A 521 -2.66 16.16 -55.56
C SER A 521 -3.37 16.77 -54.34
N HIS A 522 -2.85 16.50 -53.16
CA HIS A 522 -3.50 16.88 -51.86
C HIS A 522 -3.54 18.42 -51.60
N GLY A 523 -2.76 19.23 -52.29
CA GLY A 523 -2.79 20.69 -52.20
C GLY A 523 -2.27 21.28 -50.88
N LEU A 524 -1.59 20.48 -50.02
CA LEU A 524 -1.06 20.95 -48.75
C LEU A 524 0.27 21.72 -48.94
N ALA A 525 0.61 22.59 -47.96
CA ALA A 525 1.85 23.34 -47.96
C ALA A 525 2.61 23.08 -46.67
N ALA A 526 3.94 23.04 -46.73
CA ALA A 526 4.81 22.85 -45.53
C ALA A 526 4.76 24.04 -44.58
N ALA A 527 5.05 23.79 -43.32
CA ALA A 527 5.18 24.84 -42.31
C ALA A 527 6.32 25.80 -42.67
N THR A 528 6.13 27.09 -42.37
CA THR A 528 7.14 28.14 -42.46
C THR A 528 7.69 28.41 -41.05
N THR A 529 8.80 29.18 -40.99
CA THR A 529 9.39 29.54 -39.68
C THR A 529 9.39 31.03 -39.45
N LYS A 530 9.33 31.42 -38.16
CA LYS A 530 9.44 32.81 -37.68
C LYS A 530 10.40 32.87 -36.50
N THR A 531 10.92 34.10 -36.29
CA THR A 531 11.78 34.43 -35.15
C THR A 531 11.06 35.37 -34.21
N ALA A 532 11.00 35.07 -32.94
CA ALA A 532 10.51 36.00 -31.94
C ALA A 532 11.58 37.08 -31.62
N THR A 533 11.11 38.32 -31.45
CA THR A 533 11.96 39.42 -30.97
C THR A 533 11.62 39.84 -29.55
N GLY A 534 10.56 39.28 -28.97
CA GLY A 534 10.10 39.53 -27.61
C GLY A 534 9.03 38.50 -27.22
N ALA A 535 8.83 38.34 -25.93
CA ALA A 535 7.73 37.56 -25.40
C ALA A 535 7.38 37.99 -23.98
N THR A 536 6.10 37.95 -23.63
CA THR A 536 5.59 38.17 -22.27
C THR A 536 4.69 37.01 -21.89
N TYR A 537 4.89 36.47 -20.71
CA TYR A 537 4.08 35.36 -20.21
C TYR A 537 3.30 35.78 -18.97
N ASN A 538 2.01 35.46 -18.99
CA ASN A 538 1.15 35.62 -17.83
C ASN A 538 0.91 34.27 -17.17
N PRO A 539 1.51 34.00 -16.00
CA PRO A 539 1.44 32.70 -15.36
C PRO A 539 0.02 32.34 -14.87
N SER A 540 -0.80 33.33 -14.54
CA SER A 540 -2.18 33.10 -14.04
C SER A 540 -3.16 32.71 -15.13
N THR A 541 -2.97 33.20 -16.37
CA THR A 541 -3.86 32.91 -17.51
C THR A 541 -3.26 31.88 -18.46
N GLY A 542 -1.96 31.62 -18.35
CA GLY A 542 -1.23 30.74 -19.27
C GLY A 542 -0.98 31.35 -20.64
N VAL A 543 -1.25 32.66 -20.84
CA VAL A 543 -1.08 33.33 -22.12
C VAL A 543 0.37 33.79 -22.29
N LEU A 544 0.98 33.34 -23.40
CA LEU A 544 2.25 33.87 -23.91
C LEU A 544 1.98 34.78 -25.07
N THR A 545 2.24 36.06 -24.92
CA THR A 545 2.21 37.05 -26.02
C THR A 545 3.60 37.11 -26.67
N VAL A 546 3.69 36.72 -27.92
CA VAL A 546 4.94 36.69 -28.71
C VAL A 546 5.00 37.89 -29.62
N THR A 547 6.13 38.60 -29.61
CA THR A 547 6.46 39.67 -30.55
C THR A 547 7.31 39.11 -31.69
N SER A 548 6.88 39.27 -32.92
CA SER A 548 7.61 38.91 -34.15
C SER A 548 7.20 39.90 -35.25
N ASN A 549 8.06 40.80 -35.59
CA ASN A 549 7.71 41.92 -36.48
C ASN A 549 7.32 41.43 -37.87
N GLY A 550 6.15 41.86 -38.35
CA GLY A 550 5.65 41.55 -39.69
C GLY A 550 5.44 40.05 -39.91
N HIS A 551 5.01 39.32 -38.86
CA HIS A 551 4.94 37.85 -38.90
C HIS A 551 3.89 37.31 -39.87
N GLY A 552 2.81 38.06 -40.15
CA GLY A 552 1.76 37.64 -41.08
C GLY A 552 0.93 36.43 -40.64
N ILE A 553 0.96 36.05 -39.37
CA ILE A 553 0.21 34.90 -38.78
C ILE A 553 -1.19 35.40 -38.46
N ALA A 554 -2.24 34.76 -38.99
CA ALA A 554 -3.63 35.12 -38.69
C ALA A 554 -4.14 34.39 -37.42
N ASN A 555 -5.21 34.95 -36.82
CA ASN A 555 -5.93 34.23 -35.76
C ASN A 555 -6.43 32.88 -36.25
N GLY A 556 -6.33 31.88 -35.38
CA GLY A 556 -6.72 30.51 -35.72
C GLY A 556 -5.61 29.69 -36.41
N THR A 557 -4.49 30.29 -36.82
CA THR A 557 -3.32 29.57 -37.34
C THR A 557 -2.68 28.75 -36.21
N TYR A 558 -2.17 27.57 -36.55
CA TYR A 558 -1.45 26.74 -35.61
C TYR A 558 0.05 27.00 -35.71
N ILE A 559 0.72 27.10 -34.54
CA ILE A 559 2.16 27.24 -34.45
C ILE A 559 2.72 26.18 -33.50
N LYS A 560 4.01 25.88 -33.65
CA LYS A 560 4.76 24.98 -32.77
C LYS A 560 6.09 25.64 -32.41
N PHE A 561 6.46 25.59 -31.14
CA PHE A 561 7.75 26.10 -30.67
C PHE A 561 8.82 25.00 -30.75
N ALA A 562 9.98 25.36 -31.27
CA ALA A 562 11.15 24.51 -31.18
C ALA A 562 11.60 24.40 -29.71
N LEU A 563 12.26 23.30 -29.39
CA LEU A 563 12.86 23.09 -28.06
C LEU A 563 13.79 24.27 -27.70
N ASN A 564 13.64 24.82 -26.50
CA ASN A 564 14.45 25.91 -25.98
C ASN A 564 14.47 27.18 -26.87
N SER A 565 13.37 27.43 -27.60
CA SER A 565 13.28 28.55 -28.54
C SER A 565 13.17 29.93 -27.87
N PHE A 566 12.82 29.99 -26.62
CA PHE A 566 12.82 31.19 -25.79
C PHE A 566 13.67 31.03 -24.55
N ARG A 567 14.17 32.16 -24.07
CA ARG A 567 14.90 32.26 -22.81
C ARG A 567 14.34 33.39 -21.97
N PHE A 568 14.06 33.09 -20.70
CA PHE A 568 13.50 34.04 -19.73
C PHE A 568 14.36 34.02 -18.46
N THR A 569 14.36 35.13 -17.70
CA THR A 569 14.67 35.12 -16.27
C THR A 569 13.38 35.07 -15.47
N CYS A 570 13.45 34.76 -14.19
CA CYS A 570 12.29 34.59 -13.33
C CYS A 570 12.46 35.34 -12.01
N GLY A 571 11.47 36.15 -11.66
CA GLY A 571 11.46 36.89 -10.40
C GLY A 571 11.49 36.02 -9.15
N GLN A 572 11.25 34.72 -9.26
CA GLN A 572 11.36 33.79 -8.15
C GLN A 572 12.79 33.64 -7.61
N ASP A 573 13.77 33.67 -8.51
CA ASP A 573 15.20 33.63 -8.17
C ASP A 573 15.87 35.00 -8.22
N GLY A 574 15.07 36.06 -8.22
CA GLY A 574 15.57 37.44 -8.34
C GLY A 574 16.19 37.76 -9.71
N ASP A 575 15.73 37.09 -10.76
CA ASP A 575 16.23 37.18 -12.14
C ASP A 575 17.72 36.72 -12.27
N ALA A 576 18.17 35.85 -11.36
CA ALA A 576 19.58 35.45 -11.28
C ALA A 576 19.98 34.41 -12.34
N THR A 577 19.00 33.58 -12.81
CA THR A 577 19.30 32.51 -13.76
C THR A 577 18.40 32.55 -15.00
N ASN A 578 18.93 32.03 -16.12
CA ASN A 578 18.20 31.93 -17.37
C ASN A 578 17.44 30.60 -17.44
N HIS A 579 16.20 30.67 -17.87
CA HIS A 579 15.30 29.52 -18.04
C HIS A 579 14.89 29.39 -19.51
N ASP A 580 15.21 28.24 -20.10
CA ASP A 580 14.83 27.97 -21.49
C ASP A 580 13.39 27.43 -21.57
N TYR A 581 12.67 27.82 -22.65
CA TYR A 581 11.29 27.44 -22.93
C TYR A 581 11.05 27.23 -24.44
N PRO A 582 10.17 26.30 -24.91
CA PRO A 582 9.66 25.19 -24.11
C PRO A 582 10.76 24.16 -23.84
N ARG A 583 10.70 23.57 -22.65
CA ARG A 583 11.49 22.38 -22.30
C ARG A 583 10.71 21.15 -22.75
N GLN A 584 11.35 20.02 -22.86
CA GLN A 584 10.66 18.76 -23.18
C GLN A 584 9.51 18.42 -22.21
N SER A 585 9.59 19.01 -21.02
CA SER A 585 8.63 18.85 -19.95
C SER A 585 7.40 19.76 -20.04
N ASP A 586 7.46 20.79 -20.84
CA ASP A 586 6.38 21.77 -20.86
C ASP A 586 5.17 21.27 -21.67
N PRO A 587 3.95 21.60 -21.26
CA PRO A 587 2.73 21.07 -21.89
C PRO A 587 2.63 21.31 -23.40
N VAL A 588 3.29 22.35 -23.90
CA VAL A 588 3.27 22.73 -25.33
C VAL A 588 4.43 22.16 -26.13
N PHE A 589 5.37 21.45 -25.47
CA PHE A 589 6.47 20.84 -26.22
C PHE A 589 5.96 19.89 -27.30
N ASN A 590 6.48 20.10 -28.51
CA ASN A 590 6.13 19.34 -29.71
C ASN A 590 4.61 19.31 -30.04
N LYS A 591 3.85 20.33 -29.60
CA LYS A 591 2.42 20.45 -29.90
C LYS A 591 2.15 21.64 -30.80
N TRP A 592 1.19 21.48 -31.69
CA TRP A 592 0.62 22.60 -32.46
C TRP A 592 -0.45 23.29 -31.62
N ILE A 593 -0.26 24.59 -31.37
CA ILE A 593 -1.11 25.43 -30.54
C ILE A 593 -1.72 26.56 -31.40
N GLN A 594 -2.97 26.93 -31.10
CA GLN A 594 -3.70 27.89 -31.90
C GLN A 594 -3.38 29.33 -31.50
N VAL A 595 -3.15 30.18 -32.48
CA VAL A 595 -2.90 31.63 -32.32
C VAL A 595 -4.19 32.38 -32.11
N SER A 596 -4.17 33.32 -31.17
CA SER A 596 -5.23 34.27 -30.89
C SER A 596 -4.66 35.69 -30.80
N ASN A 597 -5.53 36.69 -30.82
CA ASN A 597 -5.21 38.14 -30.68
C ASN A 597 -4.02 38.59 -31.55
N SER A 598 -3.98 38.07 -32.78
CA SER A 598 -2.91 38.44 -33.73
C SER A 598 -3.03 39.88 -34.20
N THR A 599 -1.92 40.57 -34.16
CA THR A 599 -1.71 41.91 -34.72
C THR A 599 -0.68 41.85 -35.85
N ALA A 600 -0.20 43.00 -36.35
CA ALA A 600 0.88 43.01 -37.35
C ALA A 600 2.23 42.48 -36.79
N ASN A 601 2.45 42.64 -35.49
CA ASN A 601 3.75 42.33 -34.85
C ASN A 601 3.66 41.44 -33.61
N THR A 602 2.48 41.12 -33.08
CA THR A 602 2.30 40.30 -31.90
C THR A 602 1.17 39.30 -32.09
N PHE A 603 1.26 38.19 -31.38
CA PHE A 603 0.17 37.19 -31.28
C PHE A 603 0.21 36.51 -29.92
N ASP A 604 -0.94 36.01 -29.48
CA ASP A 604 -1.08 35.25 -28.24
C ASP A 604 -1.26 33.77 -28.52
N VAL A 605 -0.69 32.98 -27.63
CA VAL A 605 -0.96 31.52 -27.52
C VAL A 605 -1.14 31.15 -26.07
N ASN A 606 -1.99 30.17 -25.81
CA ASN A 606 -2.11 29.61 -24.47
C ASN A 606 -1.14 28.45 -24.30
N VAL A 607 -0.19 28.63 -23.40
CA VAL A 607 0.87 27.63 -23.11
C VAL A 607 0.65 26.90 -21.78
N GLY A 608 -0.48 27.19 -21.11
CA GLY A 608 -0.82 26.66 -19.79
C GLY A 608 -0.41 27.60 -18.66
N THR A 609 -1.14 27.52 -17.57
CA THR A 609 -0.87 28.28 -16.34
C THR A 609 0.33 27.70 -15.60
N SER A 610 0.99 28.53 -14.79
CA SER A 610 2.08 28.13 -13.89
C SER A 610 1.65 28.34 -12.45
N GLU A 611 1.99 27.38 -11.57
CA GLU A 611 1.84 27.57 -10.12
C GLU A 611 2.77 28.69 -9.59
N ASN A 612 3.88 28.92 -10.28
CA ASN A 612 4.75 30.05 -10.02
C ASN A 612 4.19 31.31 -10.69
N THR A 613 3.72 32.25 -9.89
CA THR A 613 3.14 33.54 -10.34
C THR A 613 4.15 34.66 -10.50
N SER A 614 5.45 34.40 -10.30
CA SER A 614 6.51 35.39 -10.46
C SER A 614 6.62 35.87 -11.91
N VAL A 615 7.07 37.10 -12.11
CA VAL A 615 7.28 37.66 -13.44
C VAL A 615 8.40 36.93 -14.17
N HIS A 616 8.18 36.66 -15.45
CA HIS A 616 9.18 36.07 -16.34
C HIS A 616 9.59 37.14 -17.37
N ASN A 617 10.86 37.55 -17.32
CA ASN A 617 11.39 38.55 -18.21
C ASN A 617 12.07 37.91 -19.43
N PHE A 618 11.68 38.29 -20.62
CA PHE A 618 12.28 37.80 -21.86
C PHE A 618 13.73 38.24 -22.02
N VAL A 619 14.60 37.29 -22.33
CA VAL A 619 16.04 37.53 -22.57
C VAL A 619 16.38 37.40 -24.04
N SER A 620 16.02 36.31 -24.67
CA SER A 620 16.34 36.05 -26.08
C SER A 620 15.43 34.96 -26.68
N ALA A 621 15.44 34.84 -28.00
CA ALA A 621 14.82 33.74 -28.70
C ALA A 621 15.74 33.18 -29.81
N THR A 622 15.56 31.92 -30.13
CA THR A 622 16.30 31.23 -31.20
C THR A 622 15.78 31.68 -32.57
N THR A 623 16.68 31.93 -33.52
CA THR A 623 16.31 32.21 -34.92
C THR A 623 15.48 31.05 -35.48
N ASN A 624 14.36 31.38 -36.12
CA ASN A 624 13.41 30.40 -36.68
C ASN A 624 12.82 29.43 -35.65
N GLY A 625 12.77 29.81 -34.36
CA GLY A 625 12.28 28.97 -33.26
C GLY A 625 10.75 28.75 -33.24
N ILE A 626 10.00 29.43 -34.13
CA ILE A 626 8.56 29.28 -34.25
C ILE A 626 8.25 28.65 -35.62
N GLN A 627 7.64 27.48 -35.63
CA GLN A 627 7.06 26.89 -36.83
C GLN A 627 5.63 27.36 -37.00
N VAL A 628 5.23 27.75 -38.18
CA VAL A 628 3.89 28.22 -38.52
C VAL A 628 3.28 27.26 -39.53
N ALA A 629 2.16 26.64 -39.21
CA ALA A 629 1.47 25.74 -40.10
C ALA A 629 0.86 26.51 -41.28
N SER A 630 1.38 26.26 -42.49
CA SER A 630 0.75 26.73 -43.73
C SER A 630 -0.47 25.89 -44.11
N SER A 631 -0.39 24.60 -43.81
CA SER A 631 -1.50 23.64 -43.85
C SER A 631 -1.48 22.78 -42.60
N SER A 632 -2.63 22.29 -42.15
CA SER A 632 -2.76 21.37 -41.04
C SER A 632 -3.84 20.32 -41.32
N VAL A 633 -3.68 19.15 -40.72
CA VAL A 633 -4.57 17.99 -40.89
C VAL A 633 -5.01 17.45 -39.51
N GLY A 634 -6.21 16.85 -39.53
CA GLY A 634 -6.71 16.02 -38.44
C GLY A 634 -6.97 14.60 -38.95
N PHE A 635 -6.77 13.60 -38.07
CA PHE A 635 -7.03 12.21 -38.38
C PHE A 635 -8.31 11.76 -37.67
N ALA A 636 -9.23 11.17 -38.42
CA ALA A 636 -10.37 10.46 -37.86
C ALA A 636 -9.87 9.25 -37.04
N THR A 637 -10.62 8.82 -36.05
CA THR A 637 -10.26 7.61 -35.28
C THR A 637 -10.10 6.42 -36.21
N GLY A 638 -8.95 5.77 -36.14
CA GLY A 638 -8.62 4.63 -37.00
C GLY A 638 -8.37 4.96 -38.47
N ALA A 639 -8.03 6.21 -38.82
CA ALA A 639 -7.89 6.70 -40.20
C ALA A 639 -6.90 5.90 -41.07
N ILE A 640 -5.81 5.42 -40.50
CA ILE A 640 -4.74 4.70 -41.17
C ILE A 640 -4.40 3.43 -40.39
N CYS A 641 -4.37 2.28 -41.06
CA CYS A 641 -4.06 1.02 -40.44
C CYS A 641 -2.69 0.50 -40.89
N PHE A 642 -1.92 -0.07 -39.97
CA PHE A 642 -0.64 -0.68 -40.19
C PHE A 642 -0.63 -2.09 -39.63
N THR A 643 0.02 -3.02 -40.31
CA THR A 643 0.50 -4.26 -39.72
C THR A 643 1.93 -4.05 -39.22
N CYS A 644 2.32 -4.77 -38.16
CA CYS A 644 3.61 -4.58 -37.53
C CYS A 644 4.40 -5.87 -37.44
N ALA A 645 5.70 -5.82 -37.69
CA ALA A 645 6.60 -6.97 -37.61
C ALA A 645 6.62 -7.60 -36.21
N GLN A 646 6.16 -6.90 -35.17
CA GLN A 646 6.08 -7.40 -33.81
C GLN A 646 5.20 -8.66 -33.67
N ASP A 647 4.11 -8.73 -34.40
CA ASP A 647 3.19 -9.87 -34.39
C ASP A 647 3.25 -10.67 -35.73
N ASN A 648 4.38 -10.59 -36.44
CA ASN A 648 4.58 -11.18 -37.74
C ASN A 648 3.51 -10.75 -38.78
N TYR A 649 3.09 -9.49 -38.70
CA TYR A 649 2.08 -8.87 -39.56
C TYR A 649 0.70 -9.55 -39.52
N GLN A 650 0.37 -10.17 -38.37
CA GLN A 650 -0.87 -10.95 -38.23
C GLN A 650 -2.12 -10.06 -38.03
N THR A 651 -1.96 -8.89 -37.42
CA THR A 651 -3.11 -8.00 -37.09
C THR A 651 -2.86 -6.58 -37.57
N ALA A 652 -3.84 -5.99 -38.26
CA ALA A 652 -3.82 -4.57 -38.57
C ALA A 652 -4.24 -3.77 -37.34
N LYS A 653 -3.46 -2.74 -37.00
CA LYS A 653 -3.73 -1.79 -35.91
C LYS A 653 -3.94 -0.41 -36.51
N CYS A 654 -5.10 0.19 -36.22
CA CYS A 654 -5.50 1.44 -36.84
C CYS A 654 -5.18 2.64 -35.94
N TYR A 655 -4.75 3.71 -36.54
CA TYR A 655 -4.27 4.93 -35.90
C TYR A 655 -5.07 6.15 -36.41
N PRO A 656 -5.35 7.20 -35.61
CA PRO A 656 -5.18 7.25 -34.16
C PRO A 656 -6.26 6.48 -33.40
N ARG A 657 -5.89 5.91 -32.28
CA ARG A 657 -6.83 5.39 -31.28
C ARG A 657 -7.28 6.55 -30.37
N THR A 658 -8.33 6.38 -29.62
CA THR A 658 -8.83 7.41 -28.67
C THR A 658 -7.82 7.83 -27.62
N THR A 659 -6.81 6.98 -27.37
CA THR A 659 -5.73 7.24 -26.40
C THR A 659 -4.47 7.87 -27.04
N ASP A 660 -4.39 7.96 -28.34
CA ASP A 660 -3.21 8.49 -29.03
C ASP A 660 -3.21 10.04 -29.04
N PRO A 661 -2.04 10.68 -28.91
CA PRO A 661 -1.95 12.16 -28.89
C PRO A 661 -2.52 12.87 -30.12
N ALA A 662 -2.54 12.19 -31.26
CA ALA A 662 -3.11 12.74 -32.50
C ALA A 662 -4.62 12.57 -32.60
N HIS A 663 -5.28 11.87 -31.65
CA HIS A 663 -6.73 11.78 -31.63
C HIS A 663 -7.38 13.13 -31.34
N ASN A 664 -8.23 13.58 -32.26
CA ASN A 664 -8.86 14.89 -32.22
C ASN A 664 -7.88 16.09 -32.19
N ALA A 665 -6.60 15.85 -32.54
CA ALA A 665 -5.61 16.92 -32.65
C ALA A 665 -5.51 17.45 -34.09
N ILE A 666 -5.17 18.72 -34.20
CA ILE A 666 -4.77 19.34 -35.46
C ILE A 666 -3.25 19.37 -35.54
N ILE A 667 -2.69 18.81 -36.60
CA ILE A 667 -1.24 18.62 -36.76
C ILE A 667 -0.79 19.42 -38.00
N GLY A 668 0.22 20.27 -37.85
CA GLY A 668 0.84 21.00 -38.96
C GLY A 668 1.69 20.09 -39.84
N ILE A 669 1.76 20.42 -41.10
CA ILE A 669 2.52 19.69 -42.11
C ILE A 669 4.01 20.07 -42.00
N GLU A 670 4.90 19.11 -41.85
CA GLU A 670 6.34 19.36 -41.73
C GLU A 670 7.04 19.44 -43.11
N SER A 671 6.71 18.54 -44.03
CA SER A 671 7.22 18.57 -45.39
C SER A 671 6.17 18.11 -46.37
N VAL A 672 6.28 18.53 -47.64
CA VAL A 672 5.38 18.12 -48.71
C VAL A 672 6.12 17.87 -50.03
N THR A 673 5.57 16.96 -50.83
CA THR A 673 5.76 16.91 -52.26
C THR A 673 4.40 17.09 -52.98
N THR A 674 4.31 16.85 -54.28
CA THR A 674 3.01 16.90 -54.99
C THR A 674 2.01 15.89 -54.46
N ASP A 675 2.47 14.72 -54.03
CA ASP A 675 1.62 13.57 -53.68
C ASP A 675 1.88 13.01 -52.27
N THR A 676 2.81 13.60 -51.53
CA THR A 676 3.11 13.16 -50.16
C THR A 676 3.22 14.34 -49.21
N PHE A 677 2.85 14.11 -47.96
CA PHE A 677 3.11 15.06 -46.86
C PHE A 677 3.58 14.30 -45.62
N SER A 678 4.39 14.95 -44.79
CA SER A 678 4.82 14.40 -43.52
C SER A 678 4.22 15.17 -42.37
N VAL A 679 3.88 14.42 -41.31
CA VAL A 679 3.40 14.90 -40.01
C VAL A 679 4.15 14.17 -38.91
N ASN A 680 4.43 14.85 -37.81
CA ASN A 680 4.95 14.20 -36.62
C ASN A 680 3.80 13.83 -35.70
N ILE A 681 3.57 12.53 -35.54
CA ILE A 681 2.51 11.96 -34.69
C ILE A 681 3.04 11.44 -33.36
N GLY A 682 4.34 11.60 -33.11
CA GLY A 682 5.04 11.11 -31.93
C GLY A 682 5.66 9.75 -32.16
N VAL A 683 6.71 9.48 -31.39
CA VAL A 683 7.41 8.20 -31.39
C VAL A 683 6.51 7.07 -30.88
N SER A 684 6.75 5.83 -31.32
CA SER A 684 6.02 4.68 -30.82
C SER A 684 6.32 4.45 -29.34
N THR A 685 5.28 4.53 -28.49
CA THR A 685 5.41 4.37 -27.02
C THR A 685 5.08 2.97 -26.54
N THR A 686 5.01 1.99 -27.41
CA THR A 686 4.56 0.63 -27.08
C THR A 686 5.53 -0.18 -26.22
N GLY A 687 6.70 0.35 -25.87
CA GLY A 687 7.57 -0.20 -24.83
C GLY A 687 7.86 0.90 -23.82
N LYS A 688 7.00 1.06 -22.81
CA LYS A 688 7.34 1.97 -21.73
C LYS A 688 8.49 1.38 -20.94
N PHE A 689 9.65 2.04 -20.96
CA PHE A 689 10.57 2.01 -19.83
C PHE A 689 9.76 2.20 -18.56
N PRO A 690 10.03 1.48 -17.47
CA PRO A 690 9.25 1.62 -16.25
C PRO A 690 9.01 3.09 -15.98
N ASP A 691 7.73 3.49 -15.92
CA ASP A 691 7.34 4.89 -15.76
C ASP A 691 7.96 5.40 -14.47
N ASN A 692 9.03 6.17 -14.61
CA ASN A 692 9.83 6.69 -13.50
C ASN A 692 9.50 8.14 -13.18
N ASN A 693 8.54 8.75 -13.90
CA ASN A 693 8.19 10.14 -13.72
C ASN A 693 7.51 10.38 -12.36
N GLY A 694 8.16 11.18 -11.53
CA GLY A 694 7.68 11.51 -10.19
C GLY A 694 7.76 10.37 -9.17
N ARG A 695 8.43 9.28 -9.49
CA ARG A 695 8.66 8.17 -8.56
C ARG A 695 9.90 8.41 -7.72
N VAL A 696 9.87 7.86 -6.51
CA VAL A 696 10.97 7.89 -5.56
C VAL A 696 11.72 6.58 -5.61
N PHE A 697 13.04 6.66 -5.76
CA PHE A 697 13.97 5.53 -5.81
C PHE A 697 15.00 5.65 -4.71
N THR A 698 15.50 4.53 -4.21
CA THR A 698 16.60 4.51 -3.27
C THR A 698 17.92 4.29 -4.03
N VAL A 699 18.92 5.10 -3.76
CA VAL A 699 20.26 4.99 -4.35
C VAL A 699 20.92 3.69 -3.91
N LYS A 700 21.35 2.87 -4.87
CA LYS A 700 21.96 1.55 -4.64
C LYS A 700 23.48 1.59 -4.62
N SER A 701 24.08 2.41 -5.45
CA SER A 701 25.54 2.60 -5.49
C SER A 701 25.89 4.01 -5.93
N VAL A 702 27.07 4.46 -5.55
CA VAL A 702 27.65 5.75 -5.92
C VAL A 702 29.05 5.50 -6.46
N PRO A 703 29.21 5.15 -7.76
CA PRO A 703 30.52 4.87 -8.35
C PRO A 703 31.41 6.10 -8.41
N SER A 704 30.87 7.32 -8.58
CA SER A 704 31.63 8.58 -8.60
C SER A 704 30.77 9.73 -8.07
N SER A 705 31.33 10.92 -7.90
CA SER A 705 30.58 12.11 -7.48
C SER A 705 29.47 12.51 -8.45
N LYS A 706 29.52 12.04 -9.70
CA LYS A 706 28.56 12.34 -10.76
C LYS A 706 27.72 11.11 -11.17
N GLU A 707 28.02 9.92 -10.65
CA GLU A 707 27.35 8.70 -11.03
C GLU A 707 26.74 8.00 -9.83
N PHE A 708 25.51 7.60 -9.96
CA PHE A 708 24.80 6.77 -9.00
C PHE A 708 23.90 5.76 -9.72
N SER A 709 23.54 4.69 -9.07
CA SER A 709 22.59 3.72 -9.59
C SER A 709 21.32 3.64 -8.73
N VAL A 710 20.21 3.36 -9.41
CA VAL A 710 18.91 3.04 -8.80
C VAL A 710 18.33 1.80 -9.46
N HIS A 711 17.52 1.07 -8.73
CA HIS A 711 16.79 -0.07 -9.27
C HIS A 711 15.41 0.39 -9.76
N VAL A 712 15.18 0.34 -11.06
CA VAL A 712 13.93 0.80 -11.69
C VAL A 712 13.01 -0.35 -12.11
N GLY A 713 13.45 -1.58 -11.98
CA GLY A 713 12.76 -2.80 -12.36
C GLY A 713 13.36 -3.49 -13.56
N GLU A 714 13.27 -4.83 -13.57
CA GLU A 714 13.71 -5.65 -14.70
C GLU A 714 12.77 -5.46 -15.91
N ASN A 715 13.32 -5.60 -17.09
CA ASN A 715 12.55 -5.63 -18.32
C ASN A 715 13.07 -6.76 -19.22
N ARG A 716 12.17 -7.35 -19.97
CA ARG A 716 12.50 -8.37 -20.95
C ARG A 716 13.40 -7.85 -22.08
N PHE A 717 13.39 -6.53 -22.32
CA PHE A 717 14.02 -5.88 -23.46
C PHE A 717 15.06 -4.87 -23.03
N GLU A 718 16.10 -4.74 -23.82
CA GLU A 718 17.09 -3.69 -23.67
C GLU A 718 16.50 -2.32 -23.99
N HIS A 719 16.94 -1.31 -23.25
CA HIS A 719 16.57 0.09 -23.47
C HIS A 719 17.83 0.94 -23.55
N THR A 720 17.92 1.76 -24.56
CA THR A 720 19.03 2.70 -24.73
C THR A 720 18.59 4.11 -24.39
N TYR A 721 19.37 4.80 -23.53
CA TYR A 721 19.08 6.18 -23.16
C TYR A 721 19.18 7.10 -24.39
N VAL A 722 18.16 7.94 -24.56
CA VAL A 722 18.12 8.89 -25.68
C VAL A 722 18.45 10.30 -25.20
N ASN A 723 17.72 10.80 -24.20
CA ASN A 723 17.91 12.14 -23.64
C ASN A 723 17.03 12.39 -22.42
N GLY A 724 17.15 13.59 -21.88
CA GLY A 724 16.27 14.10 -20.83
C GLY A 724 16.66 13.60 -19.44
N GLY A 725 15.85 13.96 -18.49
CA GLY A 725 15.94 13.53 -17.12
C GLY A 725 16.45 14.58 -16.17
N LYS A 726 15.82 14.57 -15.00
CA LYS A 726 16.23 15.31 -13.82
C LYS A 726 16.18 14.40 -12.61
N THR A 727 17.03 14.68 -11.66
CA THR A 727 17.05 14.02 -10.38
C THR A 727 17.23 15.04 -9.26
N ARG A 728 16.60 14.75 -8.12
CA ARG A 728 16.80 15.51 -6.87
C ARG A 728 16.60 14.61 -5.67
N GLN A 729 17.14 15.00 -4.52
CA GLN A 729 16.80 14.32 -3.27
C GLN A 729 15.28 14.40 -3.02
N ASN A 730 14.71 13.31 -2.58
CA ASN A 730 13.30 13.28 -2.18
C ASN A 730 13.18 13.76 -0.73
N ILE A 731 13.12 15.06 -0.55
CA ILE A 731 12.97 15.68 0.77
C ILE A 731 11.49 15.66 1.17
N VAL A 732 11.22 15.13 2.34
CA VAL A 732 9.91 15.16 2.98
C VAL A 732 10.00 15.98 4.27
N ARG A 733 8.88 16.54 4.71
CA ARG A 733 8.80 17.20 6.01
C ARG A 733 9.30 16.24 7.09
N PRO A 734 10.25 16.64 7.96
CA PRO A 734 10.68 15.81 9.08
C PRO A 734 9.50 15.42 9.98
N PHE A 735 9.47 14.17 10.42
CA PHE A 735 8.37 13.63 11.22
C PHE A 735 8.89 12.92 12.47
N ASP A 736 8.04 12.75 13.46
CA ASP A 736 8.36 12.04 14.71
C ASP A 736 8.96 10.66 14.46
N GLY A 737 10.05 10.35 15.17
CA GLY A 737 10.80 9.10 15.02
C GLY A 737 11.87 9.12 13.91
N GLN A 738 12.05 10.23 13.17
CA GLN A 738 13.28 10.44 12.43
C GLN A 738 14.41 10.86 13.38
N VAL A 739 15.63 10.50 13.03
CA VAL A 739 16.81 10.86 13.79
C VAL A 739 17.82 11.59 12.93
N VAL A 740 18.59 12.45 13.56
CA VAL A 740 19.69 13.20 12.93
C VAL A 740 20.92 13.13 13.82
N TYR A 741 22.08 13.42 13.27
CA TYR A 741 23.22 13.90 14.03
C TYR A 741 23.68 15.26 13.47
N PHE A 742 24.29 16.07 14.31
CA PHE A 742 24.75 17.41 13.93
C PHE A 742 26.26 17.48 13.71
N ASP A 743 27.01 16.55 14.28
CA ASP A 743 28.46 16.49 14.16
C ASP A 743 28.94 15.05 14.31
N GLU A 744 29.60 14.51 13.30
CA GLU A 744 30.18 13.16 13.32
C GLU A 744 31.27 12.96 14.36
N LEU A 745 31.86 14.07 14.85
CA LEU A 745 32.92 14.03 15.85
C LEU A 745 32.38 13.65 17.25
N TYR A 746 31.09 13.89 17.52
CA TYR A 746 30.49 13.59 18.83
C TYR A 746 29.73 12.29 18.81
N ASN A 747 30.35 11.26 19.39
CA ASN A 747 29.90 9.90 19.26
C ASN A 747 29.39 9.32 20.59
N THR A 748 28.66 8.20 20.44
CA THR A 748 28.25 7.29 21.53
C THR A 748 28.92 5.93 21.34
N VAL A 749 28.95 5.11 22.40
CA VAL A 749 29.35 3.70 22.30
C VAL A 749 28.21 2.91 21.66
N GLY A 750 28.42 2.40 20.44
CA GLY A 750 27.39 1.71 19.66
C GLY A 750 27.47 0.18 19.74
N LYS A 751 28.66 -0.39 19.91
CA LYS A 751 28.87 -1.83 19.97
C LYS A 751 30.07 -2.20 20.81
N ILE A 752 29.95 -3.28 21.55
CA ILE A 752 31.06 -3.92 22.25
C ILE A 752 31.24 -5.33 21.67
N THR A 753 32.45 -5.67 21.26
CA THR A 753 32.79 -6.98 20.72
C THR A 753 33.82 -7.64 21.61
N ILE A 754 33.49 -8.80 22.18
CA ILE A 754 34.42 -9.61 22.99
C ILE A 754 35.49 -10.16 22.06
N THR A 755 36.76 -9.85 22.36
CA THR A 755 37.93 -10.34 21.62
C THR A 755 38.54 -11.58 22.31
N ASN A 756 38.38 -11.72 23.61
CA ASN A 756 38.74 -12.89 24.40
C ASN A 756 37.74 -13.05 25.56
N ALA A 757 37.09 -14.18 25.64
CA ALA A 757 36.10 -14.49 26.69
C ALA A 757 36.68 -14.61 28.10
N GLY A 758 37.97 -14.72 28.24
CA GLY A 758 38.64 -15.02 29.51
C GLY A 758 38.29 -16.42 30.07
N SER A 759 38.58 -16.64 31.31
CA SER A 759 38.16 -17.88 32.01
C SER A 759 38.32 -17.71 33.52
N GLY A 760 37.51 -18.44 34.30
CA GLY A 760 37.56 -18.46 35.76
C GLY A 760 36.73 -17.42 36.44
N TYR A 761 35.72 -16.90 35.76
CA TYR A 761 34.73 -16.01 36.33
C TYR A 761 33.64 -16.82 37.08
N ASN A 762 33.62 -16.74 38.39
CA ASN A 762 32.56 -17.30 39.23
C ASN A 762 31.52 -16.25 39.65
N SER A 763 31.85 -14.98 39.45
CA SER A 763 30.98 -13.83 39.64
C SER A 763 31.00 -12.93 38.42
N THR A 764 30.01 -12.06 38.28
CA THR A 764 29.95 -11.10 37.18
C THR A 764 31.05 -10.06 37.33
N PRO A 765 32.00 -9.94 36.37
CA PRO A 765 33.08 -8.96 36.47
C PRO A 765 32.53 -7.53 36.21
N THR A 766 33.29 -6.52 36.68
CA THR A 766 32.99 -5.13 36.38
C THR A 766 33.56 -4.76 35.00
N VAL A 767 32.71 -4.13 34.16
CA VAL A 767 33.14 -3.49 32.90
C VAL A 767 33.27 -2.01 33.16
N THR A 768 34.43 -1.45 32.88
CA THR A 768 34.70 0.00 32.99
C THR A 768 35.02 0.57 31.62
N ILE A 769 34.28 1.58 31.19
CA ILE A 769 34.49 2.31 29.95
C ILE A 769 35.07 3.67 30.32
N GLY A 770 36.10 4.11 29.61
CA GLY A 770 36.76 5.41 29.80
C GLY A 770 35.79 6.58 29.64
N SER A 771 36.04 7.68 30.36
CA SER A 771 35.21 8.89 30.27
C SER A 771 35.26 9.49 28.86
N PRO A 772 34.20 10.18 28.43
CA PRO A 772 34.19 10.90 27.15
C PRO A 772 35.18 12.06 27.15
N ASN A 773 35.59 12.50 25.95
CA ASN A 773 36.58 13.56 25.77
C ASN A 773 35.97 14.94 26.05
N GLU A 774 34.68 15.11 25.86
CA GLU A 774 33.99 16.41 26.03
C GLU A 774 33.56 16.64 27.49
N PRO A 775 33.72 17.89 28.02
CA PRO A 775 33.36 18.20 29.39
C PRO A 775 31.86 18.00 29.73
N TRP A 776 30.99 18.10 28.72
CA TRP A 776 29.53 17.84 28.83
C TRP A 776 29.17 16.39 28.57
N GLY A 777 30.15 15.57 28.30
CA GLY A 777 29.93 14.17 27.94
C GLY A 777 29.39 13.33 29.09
N ILE A 778 28.74 12.24 28.74
CA ILE A 778 28.22 11.23 29.67
C ILE A 778 28.94 9.93 29.40
N THR A 779 29.50 9.33 30.44
CA THR A 779 30.23 8.06 30.34
C THR A 779 29.26 6.92 30.04
N ALA A 780 29.63 6.08 29.07
CA ALA A 780 28.91 4.86 28.75
C ALA A 780 29.05 3.83 29.88
N THR A 781 28.03 3.00 30.07
CA THR A 781 28.01 1.91 31.05
C THR A 781 27.59 0.61 30.39
N ALA A 782 28.17 -0.50 30.80
CA ALA A 782 27.88 -1.83 30.28
C ALA A 782 27.96 -2.88 31.38
N VAL A 783 27.27 -4.01 31.16
CA VAL A 783 27.26 -5.17 32.06
C VAL A 783 27.61 -6.44 31.28
N PRO A 784 28.48 -7.30 31.82
CA PRO A 784 28.81 -8.55 31.15
C PRO A 784 27.94 -9.71 31.65
N THR A 785 27.69 -10.64 30.74
CA THR A 785 27.07 -11.96 31.07
C THR A 785 28.18 -13.02 31.17
N VAL A 786 28.14 -13.83 32.24
CA VAL A 786 29.06 -14.94 32.44
C VAL A 786 28.33 -16.27 32.31
N THR A 787 28.83 -17.15 31.45
CA THR A 787 28.32 -18.52 31.29
C THR A 787 29.46 -19.51 31.39
N ASN A 788 29.35 -20.50 32.30
CA ASN A 788 30.37 -21.54 32.53
C ASN A 788 31.78 -20.99 32.79
N GLY A 789 31.86 -19.83 33.48
CA GLY A 789 33.16 -19.22 33.81
C GLY A 789 33.81 -18.38 32.72
N PHE A 790 33.10 -18.08 31.64
CA PHE A 790 33.53 -17.24 30.51
C PHE A 790 32.61 -16.03 30.36
N VAL A 791 33.13 -14.89 29.95
CA VAL A 791 32.33 -13.72 29.55
C VAL A 791 31.81 -13.98 28.14
N THR A 792 30.50 -14.20 28.03
CA THR A 792 29.86 -14.57 26.77
C THR A 792 29.19 -13.42 26.07
N ASP A 793 28.80 -12.36 26.80
CA ASP A 793 28.21 -11.16 26.26
C ASP A 793 28.57 -9.91 27.12
N ILE A 794 28.53 -8.72 26.53
CA ILE A 794 28.66 -7.45 27.24
C ILE A 794 27.60 -6.50 26.72
N GLU A 795 26.59 -6.29 27.53
CA GLU A 795 25.46 -5.45 27.20
C GLU A 795 25.72 -3.97 27.56
N ILE A 796 25.43 -3.06 26.62
CA ILE A 796 25.52 -1.62 26.83
C ILE A 796 24.27 -1.16 27.57
N LEU A 797 24.39 -0.69 28.81
CA LEU A 797 23.29 -0.12 29.61
C LEU A 797 22.99 1.31 29.21
N SER A 798 24.04 2.09 28.95
CA SER A 798 23.97 3.45 28.44
C SER A 798 25.10 3.66 27.47
N SER A 799 24.76 4.11 26.28
CA SER A 799 25.74 4.42 25.21
C SER A 799 26.64 5.62 25.55
N GLY A 800 26.27 6.41 26.56
CA GLY A 800 26.97 7.65 26.83
C GLY A 800 26.88 8.66 25.66
N ARG A 801 27.68 9.70 25.70
CA ARG A 801 27.82 10.69 24.61
C ARG A 801 29.04 11.59 24.82
N GLY A 802 29.47 12.28 23.76
CA GLY A 802 30.59 13.20 23.82
C GLY A 802 31.95 12.55 23.64
N TYR A 803 32.01 11.37 23.02
CA TYR A 803 33.26 10.71 22.65
C TYR A 803 33.74 11.24 21.29
N THR A 804 34.95 11.79 21.23
CA THR A 804 35.61 12.20 19.99
C THR A 804 36.67 11.17 19.55
N SER A 805 36.94 10.18 20.39
CA SER A 805 37.86 9.06 20.13
C SER A 805 37.38 7.84 20.91
N THR A 806 37.75 6.66 20.43
CA THR A 806 37.35 5.38 21.07
C THR A 806 37.90 5.30 22.49
N PRO A 807 37.03 5.20 23.52
CA PRO A 807 37.49 5.09 24.90
C PRO A 807 38.09 3.70 25.17
N THR A 808 38.84 3.60 26.26
CA THR A 808 39.30 2.30 26.76
C THR A 808 38.15 1.52 27.35
N ILE A 809 38.14 0.21 27.15
CA ILE A 809 37.27 -0.72 27.88
C ILE A 809 38.15 -1.69 28.68
N THR A 810 37.82 -1.88 29.94
CA THR A 810 38.49 -2.81 30.85
C THR A 810 37.47 -3.70 31.54
N ILE A 811 37.79 -4.98 31.64
CA ILE A 811 37.00 -5.97 32.34
C ILE A 811 37.83 -6.43 33.54
N SER A 812 37.22 -6.48 34.73
CA SER A 812 37.95 -6.90 35.93
C SER A 812 38.49 -8.32 35.79
N ALA A 813 39.57 -8.63 36.50
CA ALA A 813 40.18 -9.97 36.50
C ALA A 813 39.20 -11.05 36.97
N PRO A 814 39.35 -12.30 36.50
CA PRO A 814 38.50 -13.42 36.94
C PRO A 814 38.75 -13.75 38.41
N ASP A 815 37.78 -14.41 39.06
CA ASP A 815 37.86 -14.83 40.46
C ASP A 815 38.93 -15.90 40.65
N VAL A 816 39.17 -16.74 39.66
CA VAL A 816 40.15 -17.79 39.64
C VAL A 816 40.93 -17.84 38.33
N GLY A 817 42.24 -17.85 38.39
CA GLY A 817 43.08 -17.88 37.20
C GLY A 817 43.62 -16.50 36.80
N ILE A 818 44.20 -16.40 35.60
CA ILE A 818 44.89 -15.19 35.10
C ILE A 818 44.40 -14.78 33.70
N ASN A 819 43.43 -15.50 33.11
CA ASN A 819 42.98 -15.21 31.75
C ASN A 819 41.81 -14.21 31.76
N THR A 820 42.11 -12.94 31.78
CA THR A 820 41.12 -11.84 31.80
C THR A 820 40.46 -11.67 30.42
N ALA A 821 39.15 -11.48 30.43
CA ALA A 821 38.38 -11.17 29.22
C ALA A 821 38.79 -9.83 28.64
N THR A 822 38.76 -9.70 27.32
CA THR A 822 39.02 -8.46 26.60
C THR A 822 37.95 -8.17 25.56
N ALA A 823 37.71 -6.88 25.30
CA ALA A 823 36.73 -6.45 24.32
C ALA A 823 37.19 -5.21 23.58
N THR A 824 36.59 -4.91 22.47
CA THR A 824 36.75 -3.67 21.66
C THR A 824 35.43 -2.91 21.58
N LEU A 825 35.50 -1.61 21.39
CA LEU A 825 34.40 -0.69 21.26
C LEU A 825 34.31 -0.15 19.83
N GLU A 826 33.10 0.02 19.34
CA GLU A 826 32.76 0.75 18.15
C GLU A 826 31.94 2.00 18.52
N LEU A 827 32.30 3.14 17.96
CA LEU A 827 31.59 4.41 18.16
C LEU A 827 30.60 4.62 17.02
N LEU A 828 29.44 5.18 17.38
CA LEU A 828 28.40 5.65 16.45
C LEU A 828 28.12 7.13 16.72
N PRO A 829 27.72 7.93 15.72
CA PRO A 829 27.29 9.31 15.92
C PRO A 829 26.20 9.41 17.00
N THR A 830 26.20 10.52 17.76
CA THR A 830 25.10 10.80 18.71
C THR A 830 23.87 11.25 17.94
N TYR A 831 22.80 10.45 17.95
CA TYR A 831 21.55 10.74 17.28
C TYR A 831 20.60 11.55 18.17
N TYR A 832 19.89 12.48 17.53
CA TYR A 832 18.82 13.27 18.12
C TYR A 832 17.50 12.97 17.41
N THR A 833 16.45 12.67 18.16
CA THR A 833 15.15 12.27 17.59
C THR A 833 14.28 13.50 17.37
N VAL A 834 13.71 13.60 16.18
CA VAL A 834 12.72 14.62 15.83
C VAL A 834 11.47 14.41 16.66
N LYS A 835 11.04 15.45 17.38
CA LYS A 835 9.79 15.50 18.15
C LYS A 835 8.66 16.06 17.29
N GLU A 836 8.93 17.20 16.65
CA GLU A 836 7.96 17.88 15.78
C GLU A 836 8.66 18.76 14.76
N SER A 837 7.95 19.16 13.73
CA SER A 837 8.45 20.09 12.72
C SER A 837 7.34 20.98 12.17
N THR A 838 7.71 22.14 11.65
CA THR A 838 6.80 23.01 10.90
C THR A 838 6.69 22.56 9.43
N PRO A 839 5.66 22.95 8.68
CA PRO A 839 5.65 22.83 7.22
C PRO A 839 6.89 23.55 6.62
N ILE A 840 7.42 22.97 5.54
CA ILE A 840 8.52 23.60 4.80
C ILE A 840 7.98 24.86 4.11
N SER A 841 8.57 26.01 4.41
CA SER A 841 8.22 27.31 3.82
C SER A 841 9.49 28.00 3.32
N SER A 842 9.50 28.34 2.03
CA SER A 842 10.68 28.92 1.36
C SER A 842 11.97 28.08 1.60
N GLY A 843 11.80 26.74 1.56
CA GLY A 843 12.89 25.80 1.80
C GLY A 843 13.28 25.61 3.27
N ILE A 844 12.73 26.38 4.21
CA ILE A 844 13.09 26.32 5.64
C ILE A 844 12.00 25.53 6.41
N CYS A 845 12.46 24.67 7.29
CA CYS A 845 11.66 23.92 8.26
C CYS A 845 12.22 24.14 9.65
N THR A 846 11.37 24.51 10.60
CA THR A 846 11.76 24.52 12.03
C THR A 846 11.53 23.13 12.60
N VAL A 847 12.58 22.51 13.12
CA VAL A 847 12.54 21.15 13.67
C VAL A 847 12.90 21.21 15.15
N THR A 848 12.07 20.60 15.99
CA THR A 848 12.28 20.45 17.42
C THR A 848 12.65 19.01 17.73
N PHE A 849 13.67 18.81 18.57
CA PHE A 849 14.16 17.49 18.97
C PHE A 849 13.79 17.18 20.42
N ASN A 850 13.78 15.90 20.77
CA ASN A 850 13.47 15.45 22.13
C ASN A 850 14.50 15.89 23.17
N ASN A 851 15.74 16.11 22.76
CA ASN A 851 16.83 16.48 23.66
C ASN A 851 17.57 17.73 23.15
N ASN A 852 18.04 18.55 24.08
CA ASN A 852 18.83 19.73 23.80
C ASN A 852 20.24 19.34 23.36
N LEU A 853 20.82 20.09 22.39
CA LEU A 853 22.21 19.95 22.02
C LEU A 853 23.11 20.73 22.99
N PRO A 854 24.08 20.08 23.63
CA PRO A 854 24.95 20.73 24.62
C PRO A 854 25.98 21.69 24.03
N TYR A 855 26.00 21.88 22.71
CA TYR A 855 26.88 22.78 21.96
C TYR A 855 26.07 23.56 20.90
N SER A 856 26.65 24.62 20.37
CA SER A 856 26.07 25.40 19.29
C SER A 856 26.44 24.81 17.92
N VAL A 857 25.49 24.80 16.98
CA VAL A 857 25.70 24.37 15.58
C VAL A 857 25.74 25.62 14.69
N GLY A 858 26.77 25.75 13.88
CA GLY A 858 26.96 26.90 12.99
C GLY A 858 26.08 26.85 11.76
N ILE A 859 25.75 28.02 11.21
CA ILE A 859 25.08 28.11 9.90
C ILE A 859 25.93 27.40 8.83
N GLY A 860 25.26 26.70 7.92
CA GLY A 860 25.92 25.94 6.86
C GLY A 860 26.29 24.50 7.23
N SER A 861 26.14 24.09 8.52
CA SER A 861 26.36 22.71 8.93
C SER A 861 25.30 21.78 8.29
N THR A 862 25.76 20.63 7.80
CA THR A 862 24.88 19.61 7.21
C THR A 862 24.20 18.81 8.29
N VAL A 863 22.93 18.46 8.07
CA VAL A 863 22.10 17.66 8.97
C VAL A 863 21.52 16.50 8.19
N PRO A 864 22.11 15.30 8.26
CA PRO A 864 21.56 14.12 7.62
C PRO A 864 20.40 13.56 8.44
N PHE A 865 19.30 13.22 7.76
CA PHE A 865 18.11 12.62 8.33
C PHE A 865 18.07 11.12 8.08
N PHE A 866 17.82 10.37 9.14
CA PHE A 866 17.69 8.92 9.14
C PHE A 866 16.31 8.51 9.63
N ARG A 867 15.87 7.30 9.28
CA ARG A 867 14.69 6.71 9.87
C ARG A 867 15.12 5.72 10.95
N GLN A 868 14.64 5.89 12.16
CA GLN A 868 14.88 4.97 13.26
C GLN A 868 14.02 3.71 13.08
N SER A 869 14.61 2.54 13.37
CA SER A 869 13.84 1.31 13.51
C SER A 869 12.93 1.42 14.73
N ARG A 870 11.64 1.09 14.57
CA ARG A 870 10.65 1.28 15.63
C ARG A 870 9.55 0.23 15.59
N VAL A 871 9.20 -0.30 16.77
CA VAL A 871 7.96 -1.02 17.00
C VAL A 871 7.07 -0.15 17.89
N LEU A 872 5.92 0.25 17.40
CA LEU A 872 4.90 0.95 18.17
C LEU A 872 3.80 -0.06 18.50
N ALA A 873 3.71 -0.47 19.76
CA ALA A 873 2.71 -1.42 20.21
C ALA A 873 1.65 -0.70 21.05
N SER A 874 0.41 -0.65 20.57
CA SER A 874 -0.74 -0.14 21.32
C SER A 874 -1.38 -1.22 22.19
N SER A 875 -1.35 -2.47 21.72
CA SER A 875 -1.82 -3.64 22.47
C SER A 875 -1.01 -4.86 22.05
N HIS A 876 -0.17 -5.36 22.96
CA HIS A 876 0.64 -6.55 22.75
C HIS A 876 0.88 -7.27 24.05
N SER A 877 0.89 -8.60 24.04
CA SER A 877 1.20 -9.39 25.22
C SER A 877 2.36 -10.34 24.94
N PHE A 878 3.10 -10.63 25.99
CA PHE A 878 4.20 -11.61 26.01
C PHE A 878 3.90 -12.67 27.05
N GLU A 879 4.10 -13.92 26.67
CA GLU A 879 4.10 -15.03 27.62
C GLU A 879 5.44 -15.76 27.56
N TYR A 880 5.94 -16.15 28.69
CA TYR A 880 7.20 -16.88 28.80
C TYR A 880 7.10 -17.98 29.86
N ILE A 881 8.01 -18.92 29.80
CA ILE A 881 8.16 -19.99 30.78
C ILE A 881 9.22 -19.52 31.78
N GLY A 882 8.82 -19.27 33.03
CA GLY A 882 9.73 -18.88 34.11
C GLY A 882 10.64 -20.01 34.52
N SER A 883 11.75 -19.67 35.17
CA SER A 883 12.71 -20.65 35.69
C SER A 883 12.22 -21.41 36.95
N GLY A 884 11.06 -21.00 37.50
CA GLY A 884 10.44 -21.66 38.66
C GLY A 884 9.54 -22.82 38.24
N THR A 885 9.23 -23.68 39.21
CA THR A 885 8.27 -24.76 39.05
C THR A 885 7.00 -24.42 39.80
N ASP A 886 5.87 -24.58 39.18
CA ASP A 886 4.58 -24.49 39.84
C ASP A 886 4.46 -25.59 40.91
N PRO A 887 4.35 -25.23 42.21
CA PRO A 887 4.31 -26.22 43.25
C PRO A 887 3.05 -27.10 43.23
N VAL A 888 2.02 -26.73 42.48
CA VAL A 888 0.78 -27.50 42.44
C VAL A 888 0.84 -28.59 41.36
N ASN A 889 1.42 -28.33 40.23
CA ASN A 889 1.39 -29.27 39.08
C ASN A 889 2.79 -29.66 38.59
N SER A 890 3.85 -29.15 39.23
CA SER A 890 5.26 -29.41 38.87
C SER A 890 5.63 -28.97 37.43
N LEU A 891 4.82 -28.17 36.78
CA LEU A 891 5.10 -27.59 35.47
C LEU A 891 5.91 -26.31 35.63
N PRO A 892 6.64 -25.88 34.58
CA PRO A 892 7.31 -24.59 34.59
C PRO A 892 6.31 -23.47 34.87
N SER A 893 6.68 -22.53 35.72
CA SER A 893 5.86 -21.35 35.98
C SER A 893 5.72 -20.51 34.68
N ARG A 894 4.54 -19.94 34.48
CA ARG A 894 4.27 -19.04 33.37
C ARG A 894 4.13 -17.61 33.88
N GLY A 895 4.61 -16.69 33.11
CA GLY A 895 4.42 -15.28 33.37
C GLY A 895 4.12 -14.54 32.06
N GLY A 896 3.66 -13.31 32.19
CA GLY A 896 3.33 -12.51 31.03
C GLY A 896 3.41 -11.02 31.29
N VAL A 897 3.56 -10.26 30.23
CA VAL A 897 3.54 -8.81 30.18
C VAL A 897 2.59 -8.39 29.08
N ALA A 898 1.70 -7.47 29.35
CA ALA A 898 0.83 -6.90 28.35
C ALA A 898 1.06 -5.39 28.24
N ILE A 899 1.14 -4.90 27.03
CA ILE A 899 1.06 -3.48 26.71
C ILE A 899 -0.37 -3.21 26.26
N GLN A 900 -1.04 -2.27 26.91
CA GLN A 900 -2.42 -1.92 26.62
C GLN A 900 -2.56 -0.41 26.54
N GLU A 901 -3.41 0.07 25.67
CA GLU A 901 -3.83 1.45 25.67
C GLU A 901 -4.63 1.76 26.95
N ASN A 902 -4.42 2.94 27.50
CA ASN A 902 -5.23 3.41 28.61
C ASN A 902 -6.63 3.78 28.10
N GLU A 903 -7.63 3.03 28.50
CA GLU A 903 -9.03 3.25 28.10
C GLU A 903 -9.60 4.61 28.55
N VAL A 904 -8.95 5.27 29.51
CA VAL A 904 -9.47 6.52 30.08
C VAL A 904 -9.07 7.76 29.30
N ASP A 905 -7.90 7.79 28.65
CA ASP A 905 -7.46 8.98 27.92
C ASP A 905 -6.86 8.71 26.53
N ASN A 906 -6.79 7.46 26.08
CA ASN A 906 -6.33 7.04 24.75
C ASN A 906 -4.95 7.60 24.32
N ARG A 907 -4.12 8.09 25.24
CA ARG A 907 -2.86 8.76 24.91
C ARG A 907 -1.63 8.06 25.44
N ASN A 908 -1.78 7.25 26.47
CA ASN A 908 -0.67 6.61 27.14
C ASN A 908 -0.94 5.12 27.27
N GLY A 909 -0.18 4.31 26.55
CA GLY A 909 -0.17 2.87 26.72
C GLY A 909 0.28 2.53 28.16
N GLY A 910 -0.34 1.54 28.76
CA GLY A 910 0.01 1.01 30.07
C GLY A 910 0.76 -0.31 29.94
N LEU A 911 1.74 -0.54 30.80
CA LEU A 911 2.39 -1.83 30.95
C LEU A 911 1.69 -2.62 32.06
N VAL A 912 1.05 -3.72 31.70
CA VAL A 912 0.44 -4.65 32.66
C VAL A 912 1.32 -5.89 32.75
N ILE A 913 1.77 -6.19 33.96
CA ILE A 913 2.58 -7.38 34.23
C ILE A 913 1.72 -8.35 35.03
N TYR A 914 1.65 -9.59 34.56
CA TYR A 914 0.98 -10.68 35.27
C TYR A 914 1.87 -11.90 35.37
N THR A 915 1.70 -12.65 36.42
CA THR A 915 2.28 -13.97 36.56
C THR A 915 1.17 -15.01 36.67
N SER A 916 1.47 -16.24 36.33
CA SER A 916 0.50 -17.32 36.51
C SER A 916 0.09 -17.37 37.97
N THR A 917 -1.20 -17.43 38.16
CA THR A 917 -1.91 -17.34 39.43
C THR A 917 -1.32 -18.17 40.52
N ASP A 918 -1.50 -17.72 41.74
CA ASP A 918 -1.37 -18.43 43.01
C ASP A 918 0.07 -18.62 43.53
N GLN A 919 1.04 -18.04 42.89
CA GLN A 919 2.42 -18.45 43.13
C GLN A 919 3.29 -17.40 43.84
N GLY A 920 2.82 -16.38 44.40
CA GLY A 920 3.67 -15.42 45.16
C GLY A 920 5.15 -15.54 44.74
N GLY A 921 5.60 -15.03 43.68
CA GLY A 921 6.95 -15.17 43.16
C GLY A 921 7.47 -13.91 42.51
N ASN A 922 8.75 -13.80 42.35
CA ASN A 922 9.37 -12.67 41.68
C ASN A 922 9.37 -12.88 40.17
N PHE A 923 8.92 -11.89 39.46
CA PHE A 923 8.88 -11.86 38.03
C PHE A 923 10.12 -11.12 37.48
N ARG A 924 10.80 -11.69 36.51
CA ARG A 924 11.98 -11.05 35.92
C ARG A 924 11.71 -10.69 34.47
N ILE A 925 11.81 -9.39 34.15
CA ILE A 925 11.84 -8.90 32.77
C ILE A 925 13.30 -8.64 32.42
N GLY A 926 13.92 -9.52 31.67
CA GLY A 926 15.36 -9.48 31.45
C GLY A 926 16.18 -9.83 32.71
N GLU A 927 17.47 -9.96 32.57
CA GLU A 927 18.33 -10.19 33.72
C GLU A 927 18.39 -8.95 34.62
N GLY A 928 18.00 -9.10 35.88
CA GLY A 928 18.17 -8.10 36.91
C GLY A 928 16.95 -7.22 37.24
N VAL A 929 15.85 -7.28 36.50
CA VAL A 929 14.59 -6.63 36.90
C VAL A 929 13.73 -7.65 37.63
N VAL A 930 13.42 -7.36 38.85
CA VAL A 930 12.62 -8.20 39.75
C VAL A 930 11.38 -7.44 40.16
N ILE A 931 10.22 -8.04 39.89
CA ILE A 931 8.93 -7.52 40.40
C ILE A 931 8.51 -8.40 41.54
N ASP A 932 8.48 -7.81 42.73
CA ASP A 932 7.97 -8.45 43.93
C ASP A 932 6.44 -8.34 43.94
N GLN A 933 5.77 -9.47 43.74
CA GLN A 933 4.31 -9.53 43.69
C GLN A 933 3.64 -9.20 45.04
N ILE A 934 4.33 -9.45 46.14
CA ILE A 934 3.75 -9.23 47.49
C ILE A 934 3.78 -7.74 47.86
N THR A 935 4.87 -7.06 47.53
CA THR A 935 5.06 -5.66 47.84
C THR A 935 4.68 -4.70 46.73
N GLY A 936 4.49 -5.22 45.51
CA GLY A 936 4.25 -4.40 44.32
C GLY A 936 5.48 -3.57 43.90
N THR A 937 6.64 -3.84 44.48
CA THR A 937 7.85 -3.07 44.15
C THR A 937 8.55 -3.63 42.94
N ILE A 938 9.01 -2.74 42.08
CA ILE A 938 9.89 -3.08 40.94
C ILE A 938 11.29 -2.69 41.36
N SER A 939 12.21 -3.66 41.37
CA SER A 939 13.59 -3.43 41.71
C SER A 939 14.51 -4.05 40.65
N GLY A 940 15.68 -3.46 40.45
CA GLY A 940 16.67 -3.92 39.51
C GLY A 940 17.05 -2.89 38.47
N ASN A 941 18.01 -3.22 37.63
CA ASN A 941 18.44 -2.38 36.54
C ASN A 941 17.58 -2.70 35.30
N PHE A 942 16.95 -1.67 34.72
CA PHE A 942 16.32 -1.78 33.43
C PHE A 942 17.42 -1.77 32.38
N TYR A 943 17.71 -2.92 31.81
CA TYR A 943 18.66 -3.04 30.72
C TYR A 943 17.99 -2.68 29.42
N SER A 944 18.47 -1.64 28.75
CA SER A 944 18.21 -1.52 27.32
C SER A 944 19.28 -2.33 26.58
N LYS A 945 19.01 -3.58 26.25
CA LYS A 945 19.52 -4.03 24.95
C LYS A 945 19.01 -3.02 23.93
N SER A 946 19.75 -2.79 22.87
CA SER A 946 19.30 -2.01 21.69
C SER A 946 17.91 -2.40 21.16
N LEU A 947 17.23 -3.27 21.83
CA LEU A 947 15.84 -3.71 21.73
C LEU A 947 14.82 -2.62 21.98
N PHE A 948 15.18 -1.59 22.73
CA PHE A 948 14.30 -0.48 23.05
C PHE A 948 15.05 0.81 22.78
N ALA A 949 15.15 1.19 21.51
CA ALA A 949 15.65 2.50 21.14
C ALA A 949 14.79 3.65 21.71
N ASN A 950 13.68 3.35 22.39
CA ASN A 950 12.88 4.27 23.18
C ASN A 950 12.31 3.58 24.42
N VAL A 951 13.13 3.46 25.47
CA VAL A 951 12.66 3.04 26.79
C VAL A 951 11.90 4.18 27.49
N THR A 952 11.96 5.40 26.96
CA THR A 952 11.28 6.57 27.52
C THR A 952 9.77 6.36 27.76
N PRO A 953 9.02 5.74 26.87
CA PRO A 953 7.62 5.41 27.13
C PRO A 953 7.45 4.34 28.22
N LEU A 954 8.36 3.38 28.29
CA LEU A 954 8.29 2.30 29.28
C LEU A 954 8.61 2.83 30.72
N ILE A 955 9.56 3.75 30.84
CA ILE A 955 9.92 4.39 32.11
C ILE A 955 8.82 5.34 32.59
N LEU A 956 8.17 6.06 31.68
CA LEU A 956 7.01 6.89 31.98
C LEU A 956 5.77 6.07 32.36
N ALA A 957 5.57 4.91 31.76
CA ALA A 957 4.48 3.99 32.11
C ALA A 957 4.67 3.33 33.49
N LEU A 958 5.88 3.25 33.99
CA LEU A 958 6.20 2.70 35.32
C LEU A 958 6.20 3.75 36.45
N GLY A 959 5.75 4.98 36.19
CA GLY A 959 5.50 5.98 37.24
C GLY A 959 6.75 6.65 37.81
N GLY A 960 7.83 6.71 37.06
CA GLY A 960 8.95 7.59 37.39
C GLY A 960 8.64 9.02 36.95
N GLU A 961 8.46 9.95 37.94
CA GLU A 961 8.48 11.40 37.68
C GLU A 961 9.82 11.81 37.06
#